data_69ecc394a4c1cce014b0b98efeec5c6b
#
_entry.id   69ecc394a4c1cce014b0b98efeec5c6b
#
_cell.length_a   1.000
_cell.length_b   1.000
_cell.length_c   1.000
_cell.angle_alpha   90.00
_cell.angle_beta   90.00
_cell.angle_gamma   90.00
#
_symmetry.space_group_name_H-M   'P 1'
#
loop_
_entity.id
_entity.type
_entity.pdbx_description
1 polymer ?
#
loop_
_entity_poly.entity_id
_entity_poly.type
_entity_poly.pdbx_seq_one_letter_code
_entity_poly.pdbx_strand_id
1 'polypeptide(L)'
;MSSDKKSEMPAYGDWERPLFDAWKEQGYFSRTPGFGKNGADTYTVVIPPPNVTGMLHMGHALNDTIQDTCVRHARMQGYQTRWILGTDHAGIATQTKVDKKLASEGISRLEIGREKFLEACWNWREDYGNTIVKQIAGMGCSCDYSDEKFTMSPDYAKAVRKVFCDWYHDGLIYRGRRIVNWCPSCTTAIADDEAEYVDEKGHLWYLRYPLSEPVDGIEYLVVATTRPETMLGDTGVAVSPKDERYKNLVGKTIDLPIVGRKIPIFADYYVDSEFGTGAVKTTPAHDPNDYAMGQRNNLEQINVFDEHAVVVEGYGKFSGMTRDEAREAIVAEFEALGLLDHVEEHDHSVMTCYRCHTKLEPWLSEQWFVAVDRLKERAAQVVENGEVQFHPARWKQVYLDWLANLKDWCISRQLWWGHRIPMFYCDECGWEDALMEDAEVCPKCGAKLRQDEDVLDTWFSSQLWPFATQGWPDTTEELDKTYPTQMLSTARDIMGLWVARMVMSSLYFTDQIPFKDVIIHPTVMAADGKPMSKSRGNGVDPLKLMEDYGADGMRFGLLMQVTGAQDLKFNENKLVSSRNFANKIRNAARFVMMNLDDYTPGAPYPTTPADRWIFSRLARLVASIDEAYKEYEFSDMTRELYAFFWNEFCDWYIELSKPRLAAGGQDRAACQRNLVFVLDTALRLLHPAMPFVTEQIYQDMPGEKDSPYLMMAAWPDAEELAAYIDPAAERALAIVTQSVSGIRSIRARYGISPKTKLEMTVKAQSAEAVQLFEEQQNLIVALGNVEVVAVSETAEKPAESTMRLADDVEIYVALSGLVDFAAEQARIEKELGKLEKDRVKFDKKLSNPGFLSKAAPEIIEKDRAKLADIVERMDRLQAELAEMK
;
A
#
# COMPACT_ATOMS: atom_id res chain seq x y z
N MET A 1 14.24 -17.77 47.56
CA MET A 1 14.84 -18.02 46.26
C MET A 1 13.73 -18.69 45.37
N SER A 2 12.92 -17.91 44.73
CA SER A 2 12.06 -18.40 43.65
C SER A 2 12.40 -17.52 42.45
N SER A 3 12.99 -18.15 41.45
CA SER A 3 13.26 -17.54 40.14
C SER A 3 11.97 -17.05 39.57
N ASP A 4 11.80 -15.73 39.51
CA ASP A 4 10.77 -15.09 38.70
C ASP A 4 10.90 -15.60 37.25
N LYS A 5 10.09 -16.57 36.87
CA LYS A 5 9.78 -16.81 35.50
C LYS A 5 9.08 -15.53 34.98
N LYS A 6 9.80 -14.66 34.31
CA LYS A 6 9.19 -13.68 33.45
C LYS A 6 8.17 -14.44 32.60
N SER A 7 6.89 -14.09 32.71
CA SER A 7 5.85 -14.69 31.87
C SER A 7 6.07 -14.16 30.47
N GLU A 8 6.85 -14.88 29.69
CA GLU A 8 6.93 -14.66 28.24
C GLU A 8 5.55 -14.92 27.65
N MET A 9 5.16 -14.16 26.65
CA MET A 9 3.95 -14.49 25.90
C MET A 9 4.07 -15.91 25.36
N PRO A 10 3.02 -16.72 25.41
CA PRO A 10 2.99 -18.00 24.71
C PRO A 10 3.34 -17.79 23.24
N ALA A 11 3.93 -18.81 22.61
CA ALA A 11 4.23 -18.74 21.20
C ALA A 11 2.94 -18.55 20.37
N TYR A 12 3.05 -17.83 19.26
CA TYR A 12 1.97 -17.76 18.27
C TYR A 12 1.48 -19.20 17.96
N GLY A 13 0.17 -19.38 17.92
CA GLY A 13 -0.43 -20.71 17.74
C GLY A 13 -0.90 -21.40 19.03
N ASP A 14 -0.30 -21.09 20.17
CA ASP A 14 -0.69 -21.70 21.43
C ASP A 14 -1.98 -21.09 22.02
N TRP A 15 -2.24 -19.82 21.75
CA TRP A 15 -3.41 -19.10 22.26
C TRP A 15 -4.15 -18.24 21.22
N GLU A 16 -3.47 -17.61 20.27
CA GLU A 16 -4.11 -16.77 19.23
C GLU A 16 -4.95 -17.65 18.27
N ARG A 17 -4.41 -18.76 17.84
CA ARG A 17 -5.11 -19.67 16.92
C ARG A 17 -6.37 -20.30 17.51
N PRO A 18 -6.38 -20.85 18.72
CA PRO A 18 -7.60 -21.35 19.35
C PRO A 18 -8.67 -20.29 19.51
N LEU A 19 -8.29 -19.05 19.81
CA LEU A 19 -9.23 -17.94 19.95
C LEU A 19 -9.85 -17.57 18.59
N PHE A 20 -9.04 -17.51 17.55
CA PHE A 20 -9.54 -17.28 16.19
C PHE A 20 -10.52 -18.37 15.74
N ASP A 21 -10.17 -19.63 15.98
CA ASP A 21 -11.00 -20.76 15.60
C ASP A 21 -12.35 -20.72 16.37
N ALA A 22 -12.34 -20.33 17.65
CA ALA A 22 -13.56 -20.13 18.44
C ALA A 22 -14.46 -19.03 17.85
N TRP A 23 -13.94 -17.88 17.45
CA TRP A 23 -14.72 -16.83 16.78
C TRP A 23 -15.34 -17.31 15.47
N LYS A 24 -14.55 -18.08 14.68
CA LYS A 24 -14.99 -18.66 13.41
C LYS A 24 -16.11 -19.69 13.62
N GLU A 25 -15.96 -20.58 14.59
CA GLU A 25 -16.96 -21.60 14.92
C GLU A 25 -18.28 -21.01 15.42
N GLN A 26 -18.22 -19.87 16.12
CA GLN A 26 -19.41 -19.10 16.52
C GLN A 26 -20.09 -18.37 15.36
N GLY A 27 -19.48 -18.34 14.17
CA GLY A 27 -20.03 -17.69 12.99
C GLY A 27 -19.93 -16.16 12.98
N TYR A 28 -19.07 -15.55 13.81
CA TYR A 28 -18.95 -14.09 13.90
C TYR A 28 -18.34 -13.44 12.65
N PHE A 29 -17.67 -14.20 11.81
CA PHE A 29 -17.10 -13.74 10.55
C PHE A 29 -18.01 -13.95 9.35
N SER A 30 -18.95 -14.90 9.45
CA SER A 30 -19.95 -15.20 8.44
C SER A 30 -21.17 -14.31 8.61
N ARG A 31 -22.09 -14.40 7.66
CA ARG A 31 -23.39 -13.71 7.75
C ARG A 31 -24.11 -14.07 9.05
N THR A 32 -24.30 -13.08 9.89
CA THR A 32 -25.15 -13.25 11.07
C THR A 32 -26.56 -13.62 10.59
N PRO A 33 -27.23 -14.63 11.20
CA PRO A 33 -28.65 -14.89 10.91
C PRO A 33 -29.46 -13.61 11.10
N GLY A 34 -30.08 -13.12 10.03
CA GLY A 34 -30.76 -11.82 10.06
C GLY A 34 -29.94 -10.66 9.49
N PHE A 35 -28.77 -10.89 8.90
CA PHE A 35 -28.01 -9.88 8.19
C PHE A 35 -28.92 -9.00 7.30
N GLY A 36 -28.92 -7.69 7.57
CA GLY A 36 -29.78 -6.72 6.89
C GLY A 36 -31.30 -6.86 7.15
N LYS A 37 -31.78 -7.73 8.03
CA LYS A 37 -33.22 -7.90 8.30
C LYS A 37 -33.81 -6.98 9.36
N ASN A 38 -32.98 -6.48 10.27
CA ASN A 38 -33.45 -5.69 11.42
C ASN A 38 -33.31 -4.17 11.24
N GLY A 39 -33.09 -3.70 9.99
CA GLY A 39 -32.88 -2.28 9.71
C GLY A 39 -31.52 -1.76 10.19
N ALA A 40 -30.63 -2.63 10.65
CA ALA A 40 -29.25 -2.25 10.94
C ALA A 40 -28.48 -2.02 9.62
N ASP A 41 -27.71 -0.94 9.58
CA ASP A 41 -26.86 -0.65 8.44
C ASP A 41 -25.83 -1.74 8.21
N THR A 42 -25.50 -2.01 6.96
CA THR A 42 -24.48 -2.99 6.59
C THR A 42 -23.12 -2.31 6.35
N TYR A 43 -22.05 -3.01 6.68
CA TYR A 43 -20.68 -2.61 6.34
C TYR A 43 -20.00 -3.76 5.61
N THR A 44 -19.91 -3.64 4.30
CA THR A 44 -19.38 -4.67 3.42
C THR A 44 -18.07 -4.22 2.81
N VAL A 45 -17.08 -5.11 2.83
CA VAL A 45 -15.76 -4.91 2.22
C VAL A 45 -15.47 -6.10 1.34
N VAL A 46 -14.86 -5.86 0.19
CA VAL A 46 -14.31 -6.92 -0.67
C VAL A 46 -12.79 -6.91 -0.54
N ILE A 47 -12.19 -8.06 -0.23
CA ILE A 47 -10.73 -8.17 -0.22
C ILE A 47 -10.22 -7.98 -1.64
N PRO A 48 -9.13 -7.23 -1.90
CA PRO A 48 -8.41 -7.35 -3.16
C PRO A 48 -7.97 -8.82 -3.33
N PRO A 49 -8.56 -9.56 -4.29
CA PRO A 49 -8.36 -11.01 -4.32
C PRO A 49 -6.90 -11.34 -4.67
N PRO A 50 -6.15 -11.98 -3.75
CA PRO A 50 -4.77 -12.33 -4.04
C PRO A 50 -4.67 -13.29 -5.23
N ASN A 51 -3.67 -13.07 -6.08
CA ASN A 51 -3.35 -13.94 -7.19
C ASN A 51 -2.87 -15.31 -6.70
N VAL A 52 -3.40 -16.41 -7.22
CA VAL A 52 -2.97 -17.79 -6.86
C VAL A 52 -1.58 -18.15 -7.40
N THR A 53 -0.64 -17.21 -7.35
CA THR A 53 0.72 -17.35 -7.89
C THR A 53 1.80 -17.65 -6.86
N GLY A 54 1.45 -17.61 -5.57
CA GLY A 54 2.38 -17.87 -4.48
C GLY A 54 1.84 -17.42 -3.13
N MET A 55 2.73 -17.38 -2.12
CA MET A 55 2.42 -16.95 -0.77
C MET A 55 2.25 -15.43 -0.70
N LEU A 56 1.47 -14.94 0.26
CA LEU A 56 1.31 -13.53 0.56
C LEU A 56 2.65 -12.87 0.92
N HIS A 57 2.75 -11.58 0.71
CA HIS A 57 3.89 -10.74 1.09
C HIS A 57 3.44 -9.59 2.01
N MET A 58 4.39 -8.79 2.50
CA MET A 58 4.12 -7.71 3.48
C MET A 58 3.11 -6.67 2.99
N GLY A 59 3.02 -6.43 1.68
CA GLY A 59 1.98 -5.54 1.12
C GLY A 59 0.57 -6.08 1.35
N HIS A 60 0.36 -7.39 1.17
CA HIS A 60 -0.92 -8.03 1.51
C HIS A 60 -1.19 -7.95 3.01
N ALA A 61 -0.19 -8.28 3.84
CA ALA A 61 -0.35 -8.22 5.30
C ALA A 61 -0.76 -6.83 5.79
N LEU A 62 -0.18 -5.77 5.22
CA LEU A 62 -0.58 -4.39 5.52
C LEU A 62 -2.02 -4.11 5.07
N ASN A 63 -2.34 -4.44 3.82
CA ASN A 63 -3.65 -4.20 3.24
C ASN A 63 -4.77 -4.92 4.01
N ASP A 64 -4.54 -6.20 4.32
CA ASP A 64 -5.51 -7.02 5.06
C ASP A 64 -5.67 -6.52 6.51
N THR A 65 -4.58 -6.06 7.13
CA THR A 65 -4.64 -5.46 8.48
C THR A 65 -5.46 -4.17 8.49
N ILE A 66 -5.31 -3.30 7.48
CA ILE A 66 -6.10 -2.07 7.34
C ILE A 66 -7.60 -2.42 7.23
N GLN A 67 -7.94 -3.32 6.33
CA GLN A 67 -9.32 -3.72 6.10
C GLN A 67 -9.95 -4.35 7.35
N ASP A 68 -9.25 -5.30 7.98
CA ASP A 68 -9.74 -5.97 9.19
C ASP A 68 -9.96 -4.99 10.36
N THR A 69 -9.07 -4.00 10.49
CA THR A 69 -9.19 -2.96 11.51
C THR A 69 -10.47 -2.15 11.30
N CYS A 70 -10.80 -1.75 10.07
CA CYS A 70 -12.05 -1.07 9.75
C CYS A 70 -13.28 -1.96 9.94
N VAL A 71 -13.22 -3.21 9.51
CA VAL A 71 -14.35 -4.16 9.67
C VAL A 71 -14.65 -4.44 11.14
N ARG A 72 -13.62 -4.63 11.98
CA ARG A 72 -13.81 -4.83 13.43
C ARG A 72 -14.35 -3.59 14.11
N HIS A 73 -13.87 -2.41 13.76
CA HIS A 73 -14.40 -1.14 14.24
C HIS A 73 -15.89 -1.00 13.88
N ALA A 74 -16.26 -1.17 12.62
CA ALA A 74 -17.64 -1.09 12.17
C ALA A 74 -18.56 -2.12 12.89
N ARG A 75 -18.05 -3.34 13.14
CA ARG A 75 -18.79 -4.36 13.88
C ARG A 75 -19.10 -3.91 15.30
N MET A 76 -18.13 -3.32 15.99
CA MET A 76 -18.32 -2.79 17.36
C MET A 76 -19.22 -1.56 17.37
N GLN A 77 -19.32 -0.80 16.27
CA GLN A 77 -20.30 0.27 16.10
C GLN A 77 -21.73 -0.24 15.86
N GLY A 78 -21.94 -1.56 15.76
CA GLY A 78 -23.25 -2.16 15.57
C GLY A 78 -23.66 -2.41 14.12
N TYR A 79 -22.78 -2.11 13.14
CA TYR A 79 -23.02 -2.49 11.76
C TYR A 79 -23.05 -4.02 11.59
N GLN A 80 -23.86 -4.47 10.67
CA GLN A 80 -23.80 -5.84 10.20
C GLN A 80 -22.68 -5.97 9.17
N THR A 81 -21.55 -6.49 9.61
CA THR A 81 -20.34 -6.53 8.78
C THR A 81 -20.26 -7.78 7.93
N ARG A 82 -19.72 -7.62 6.71
CA ARG A 82 -19.30 -8.70 5.85
C ARG A 82 -18.01 -8.34 5.13
N TRP A 83 -16.98 -9.15 5.30
CA TRP A 83 -15.74 -9.03 4.56
C TRP A 83 -15.57 -10.22 3.63
N ILE A 84 -15.82 -9.99 2.33
CA ILE A 84 -15.85 -11.03 1.30
C ILE A 84 -14.43 -11.49 1.02
N LEU A 85 -14.18 -12.77 1.25
CA LEU A 85 -12.91 -13.45 1.00
C LEU A 85 -12.90 -14.06 -0.39
N GLY A 86 -11.75 -14.03 -1.07
CA GLY A 86 -11.56 -14.80 -2.29
C GLY A 86 -10.20 -14.59 -2.92
N THR A 87 -10.00 -15.26 -4.06
CA THR A 87 -8.74 -15.29 -4.81
C THR A 87 -8.97 -15.04 -6.30
N ASP A 88 -7.94 -14.52 -6.97
CA ASP A 88 -7.95 -14.29 -8.40
C ASP A 88 -7.18 -15.40 -9.14
N HIS A 89 -7.72 -15.84 -10.29
CA HIS A 89 -7.12 -16.86 -11.13
C HIS A 89 -5.82 -16.41 -11.80
N ALA A 90 -5.62 -15.09 -11.96
CA ALA A 90 -4.39 -14.47 -12.44
C ALA A 90 -3.83 -15.07 -13.74
N GLY A 91 -4.63 -15.09 -14.80
CA GLY A 91 -4.39 -15.67 -16.12
C GLY A 91 -2.95 -15.96 -16.50
N ILE A 92 -2.25 -14.96 -17.08
CA ILE A 92 -0.86 -15.11 -17.54
C ILE A 92 0.11 -15.49 -16.41
N ALA A 93 -0.13 -14.96 -15.20
CA ALA A 93 0.79 -15.18 -14.07
C ALA A 93 0.75 -16.64 -13.58
N THR A 94 -0.44 -17.20 -13.42
CA THR A 94 -0.64 -18.60 -13.01
C THR A 94 -0.18 -19.55 -14.12
N GLN A 95 -0.58 -19.30 -15.37
CA GLN A 95 -0.10 -20.09 -16.50
C GLN A 95 1.42 -20.19 -16.55
N THR A 96 2.11 -19.04 -16.44
CA THR A 96 3.59 -18.99 -16.45
C THR A 96 4.22 -19.78 -15.28
N LYS A 97 3.57 -19.80 -14.11
CA LYS A 97 4.06 -20.58 -12.95
C LYS A 97 3.90 -22.08 -13.18
N VAL A 98 2.75 -22.49 -13.71
CA VAL A 98 2.48 -23.89 -14.02
C VAL A 98 3.38 -24.38 -15.15
N ASP A 99 3.56 -23.58 -16.22
CA ASP A 99 4.52 -23.87 -17.29
C ASP A 99 5.93 -24.12 -16.76
N LYS A 100 6.43 -23.23 -15.90
CA LYS A 100 7.76 -23.38 -15.29
C LYS A 100 7.86 -24.62 -14.41
N LYS A 101 6.80 -24.97 -13.66
CA LYS A 101 6.76 -26.20 -12.87
C LYS A 101 6.84 -27.41 -13.78
N LEU A 102 5.98 -27.51 -14.80
CA LEU A 102 5.97 -28.63 -15.76
C LEU A 102 7.31 -28.72 -16.49
N ALA A 103 7.87 -27.61 -16.96
CA ALA A 103 9.18 -27.60 -17.62
C ALA A 103 10.31 -28.12 -16.70
N SER A 104 10.25 -27.82 -15.39
CA SER A 104 11.20 -28.37 -14.42
C SER A 104 11.08 -29.88 -14.23
N GLU A 105 9.91 -30.45 -14.57
CA GLU A 105 9.61 -31.87 -14.58
C GLU A 105 9.88 -32.49 -15.96
N GLY A 106 10.36 -31.72 -16.94
CA GLY A 106 10.63 -32.15 -18.31
C GLY A 106 9.38 -32.29 -19.19
N ILE A 107 8.29 -31.65 -18.82
CA ILE A 107 7.00 -31.72 -19.51
C ILE A 107 6.72 -30.39 -20.23
N SER A 108 6.38 -30.44 -21.52
CA SER A 108 5.91 -29.31 -22.31
C SER A 108 4.38 -29.26 -22.33
N ARG A 109 3.80 -28.06 -22.10
CA ARG A 109 2.35 -27.90 -22.21
C ARG A 109 1.82 -28.23 -23.59
N LEU A 110 2.59 -27.97 -24.64
CA LEU A 110 2.20 -28.31 -26.02
C LEU A 110 2.10 -29.80 -26.27
N GLU A 111 2.92 -30.63 -25.57
CA GLU A 111 2.91 -32.07 -25.66
C GLU A 111 1.72 -32.70 -24.93
N ILE A 112 1.37 -32.15 -23.75
CA ILE A 112 0.26 -32.68 -22.94
C ILE A 112 -1.12 -32.20 -23.41
N GLY A 113 -1.16 -31.09 -24.14
CA GLY A 113 -2.39 -30.46 -24.65
C GLY A 113 -3.16 -29.66 -23.62
N ARG A 114 -4.14 -28.88 -24.13
CA ARG A 114 -4.89 -27.88 -23.34
C ARG A 114 -5.60 -28.47 -22.11
N GLU A 115 -6.29 -29.61 -22.29
CA GLU A 115 -7.09 -30.22 -21.21
C GLU A 115 -6.23 -30.58 -19.98
N LYS A 116 -5.14 -31.30 -20.21
CA LYS A 116 -4.24 -31.74 -19.12
C LYS A 116 -3.50 -30.54 -18.50
N PHE A 117 -3.19 -29.52 -19.29
CA PHE A 117 -2.61 -28.32 -18.77
C PHE A 117 -3.56 -27.56 -17.87
N LEU A 118 -4.84 -27.43 -18.24
CA LEU A 118 -5.88 -26.84 -17.40
C LEU A 118 -6.07 -27.62 -16.09
N GLU A 119 -6.04 -28.96 -16.14
CA GLU A 119 -6.06 -29.79 -14.93
C GLU A 119 -4.88 -29.46 -13.99
N ALA A 120 -3.69 -29.29 -14.53
CA ALA A 120 -2.52 -28.87 -13.75
C ALA A 120 -2.69 -27.47 -13.14
N CYS A 121 -3.34 -26.52 -13.85
CA CYS A 121 -3.66 -25.19 -13.31
C CYS A 121 -4.69 -25.25 -12.18
N TRP A 122 -5.73 -26.08 -12.29
CA TRP A 122 -6.70 -26.30 -11.22
C TRP A 122 -6.05 -26.90 -9.97
N ASN A 123 -5.19 -27.90 -10.12
CA ASN A 123 -4.43 -28.47 -8.99
C ASN A 123 -3.52 -27.41 -8.33
N TRP A 124 -2.87 -26.55 -9.13
CA TRP A 124 -2.10 -25.42 -8.63
C TRP A 124 -2.96 -24.44 -7.82
N ARG A 125 -4.16 -24.10 -8.29
CA ARG A 125 -5.11 -23.24 -7.57
C ARG A 125 -5.50 -23.84 -6.23
N GLU A 126 -5.77 -25.13 -6.16
CA GLU A 126 -6.11 -25.84 -4.91
C GLU A 126 -5.00 -25.68 -3.86
N ASP A 127 -3.76 -25.93 -4.26
CA ASP A 127 -2.60 -25.88 -3.37
C ASP A 127 -2.34 -24.44 -2.83
N TYR A 128 -2.27 -23.47 -3.73
CA TYR A 128 -1.88 -22.11 -3.38
C TYR A 128 -3.05 -21.27 -2.84
N GLY A 129 -4.27 -21.45 -3.32
CA GLY A 129 -5.47 -20.83 -2.79
C GLY A 129 -5.66 -21.18 -1.32
N ASN A 130 -5.62 -22.45 -0.98
CA ASN A 130 -5.71 -22.91 0.40
C ASN A 130 -4.59 -22.36 1.30
N THR A 131 -3.38 -22.18 0.77
CA THR A 131 -2.26 -21.59 1.52
C THR A 131 -2.52 -20.10 1.81
N ILE A 132 -3.00 -19.34 0.82
CA ILE A 132 -3.36 -17.94 0.95
C ILE A 132 -4.42 -17.76 2.04
N VAL A 133 -5.51 -18.52 1.98
CA VAL A 133 -6.60 -18.47 2.96
C VAL A 133 -6.09 -18.77 4.38
N LYS A 134 -5.19 -19.73 4.54
CA LYS A 134 -4.55 -20.02 5.83
C LYS A 134 -3.66 -18.87 6.33
N GLN A 135 -2.97 -18.17 5.42
CA GLN A 135 -2.15 -17.01 5.79
C GLN A 135 -3.04 -15.85 6.26
N ILE A 136 -4.14 -15.56 5.55
CA ILE A 136 -5.13 -14.55 5.94
C ILE A 136 -5.73 -14.87 7.32
N ALA A 137 -6.13 -16.11 7.54
CA ALA A 137 -6.62 -16.58 8.84
C ALA A 137 -5.56 -16.46 9.95
N GLY A 138 -4.30 -16.76 9.63
CA GLY A 138 -3.18 -16.61 10.57
C GLY A 138 -2.98 -15.17 11.04
N MET A 139 -3.20 -14.19 10.17
CA MET A 139 -3.15 -12.77 10.53
C MET A 139 -4.32 -12.30 11.42
N GLY A 140 -5.29 -13.18 11.66
CA GLY A 140 -6.46 -12.86 12.46
C GLY A 140 -7.54 -12.09 11.70
N CYS A 141 -7.52 -12.12 10.38
CA CYS A 141 -8.46 -11.41 9.54
C CYS A 141 -9.88 -11.98 9.65
N SER A 142 -10.86 -11.13 9.93
CA SER A 142 -12.25 -11.52 10.20
C SER A 142 -13.10 -11.63 8.91
N CYS A 143 -12.51 -12.24 7.86
CA CYS A 143 -13.19 -12.52 6.60
C CYS A 143 -14.28 -13.59 6.73
N ASP A 144 -15.23 -13.60 5.82
CA ASP A 144 -16.20 -14.69 5.70
C ASP A 144 -15.57 -15.94 5.05
N TYR A 145 -15.07 -16.84 5.89
CA TYR A 145 -14.45 -18.10 5.47
C TYR A 145 -15.48 -19.18 5.06
N SER A 146 -16.78 -18.92 5.20
CA SER A 146 -17.83 -19.86 4.81
C SER A 146 -18.23 -19.72 3.34
N ASP A 147 -17.86 -18.61 2.69
CA ASP A 147 -18.25 -18.25 1.33
C ASP A 147 -17.05 -17.67 0.56
N GLU A 148 -16.01 -18.51 0.40
CA GLU A 148 -14.83 -18.13 -0.40
C GLU A 148 -15.18 -17.96 -1.88
N LYS A 149 -14.82 -16.82 -2.46
CA LYS A 149 -15.04 -16.50 -3.87
C LYS A 149 -13.78 -16.76 -4.71
N PHE A 150 -13.99 -17.16 -5.95
CA PHE A 150 -12.92 -17.34 -6.92
C PHE A 150 -13.35 -16.82 -8.29
N THR A 151 -12.49 -16.02 -8.94
CA THR A 151 -12.84 -15.37 -10.20
C THR A 151 -13.16 -16.32 -11.37
N MET A 152 -12.86 -17.63 -11.25
CA MET A 152 -13.27 -18.65 -12.22
C MET A 152 -14.30 -19.67 -11.68
N SER A 153 -14.92 -19.40 -10.52
CA SER A 153 -16.05 -20.24 -10.08
C SER A 153 -17.22 -20.14 -11.10
N PRO A 154 -18.05 -21.16 -11.20
CA PRO A 154 -19.15 -21.19 -12.20
C PRO A 154 -20.08 -19.96 -12.14
N ASP A 155 -20.46 -19.54 -10.93
CA ASP A 155 -21.33 -18.37 -10.74
C ASP A 155 -20.64 -17.08 -11.19
N TYR A 156 -19.36 -16.94 -10.87
CA TYR A 156 -18.57 -15.79 -11.28
C TYR A 156 -18.32 -15.78 -12.79
N ALA A 157 -18.04 -16.94 -13.38
CA ALA A 157 -17.87 -17.10 -14.83
C ALA A 157 -19.14 -16.72 -15.62
N LYS A 158 -20.33 -16.98 -15.05
CA LYS A 158 -21.62 -16.53 -15.62
C LYS A 158 -21.68 -15.00 -15.71
N ALA A 159 -21.22 -14.30 -14.66
CA ALA A 159 -21.15 -12.84 -14.66
C ALA A 159 -20.17 -12.30 -15.72
N VAL A 160 -18.97 -12.88 -15.79
CA VAL A 160 -17.95 -12.50 -16.80
C VAL A 160 -18.50 -12.67 -18.22
N ARG A 161 -19.14 -13.80 -18.48
CA ARG A 161 -19.73 -14.10 -19.77
C ARG A 161 -20.85 -13.13 -20.15
N LYS A 162 -21.70 -12.77 -19.17
CA LYS A 162 -22.76 -11.79 -19.37
C LYS A 162 -22.21 -10.41 -19.74
N VAL A 163 -21.18 -9.94 -19.03
CA VAL A 163 -20.54 -8.67 -19.32
C VAL A 163 -19.99 -8.64 -20.75
N PHE A 164 -19.33 -9.70 -21.19
CA PHE A 164 -18.82 -9.77 -22.55
C PHE A 164 -19.96 -9.72 -23.57
N CYS A 165 -21.00 -10.55 -23.40
CA CYS A 165 -22.13 -10.59 -24.33
C CYS A 165 -22.87 -9.25 -24.41
N ASP A 166 -23.18 -8.64 -23.27
CA ASP A 166 -23.88 -7.35 -23.24
C ASP A 166 -23.05 -6.25 -23.90
N TRP A 167 -21.77 -6.12 -23.55
CA TRP A 167 -20.90 -5.12 -24.16
C TRP A 167 -20.65 -5.35 -25.67
N TYR A 168 -20.63 -6.60 -26.12
CA TYR A 168 -20.53 -6.93 -27.54
C TYR A 168 -21.80 -6.50 -28.29
N HIS A 169 -22.98 -6.85 -27.78
CA HIS A 169 -24.26 -6.48 -28.41
C HIS A 169 -24.53 -4.96 -28.37
N ASP A 170 -24.00 -4.27 -27.33
CA ASP A 170 -24.09 -2.80 -27.24
C ASP A 170 -23.02 -2.08 -28.08
N GLY A 171 -22.16 -2.83 -28.77
CA GLY A 171 -21.11 -2.30 -29.65
C GLY A 171 -19.93 -1.67 -28.91
N LEU A 172 -19.74 -1.99 -27.63
CA LEU A 172 -18.57 -1.59 -26.84
C LEU A 172 -17.39 -2.55 -27.04
N ILE A 173 -17.64 -3.84 -27.22
CA ILE A 173 -16.63 -4.83 -27.61
C ILE A 173 -16.60 -4.96 -29.12
N TYR A 174 -15.40 -4.86 -29.68
CA TYR A 174 -15.19 -5.04 -31.13
C TYR A 174 -13.85 -5.74 -31.39
N ARG A 175 -13.76 -6.39 -32.55
CA ARG A 175 -12.55 -7.00 -33.08
C ARG A 175 -11.84 -6.02 -34.00
N GLY A 176 -10.53 -5.84 -33.81
CA GLY A 176 -9.79 -4.89 -34.62
C GLY A 176 -8.32 -5.27 -34.79
N ARG A 177 -7.76 -4.89 -35.94
CA ARG A 177 -6.35 -5.05 -36.25
C ARG A 177 -5.60 -3.80 -35.84
N ARG A 178 -4.86 -3.88 -34.74
CA ARG A 178 -4.11 -2.76 -34.16
C ARG A 178 -2.72 -3.19 -33.69
N ILE A 179 -1.84 -2.22 -33.49
CA ILE A 179 -0.58 -2.47 -32.78
C ILE A 179 -0.88 -2.77 -31.33
N VAL A 180 -0.35 -3.89 -30.86
CA VAL A 180 -0.38 -4.31 -29.45
C VAL A 180 1.03 -4.54 -28.93
N ASN A 181 1.23 -4.47 -27.64
CA ASN A 181 2.47 -4.92 -27.02
C ASN A 181 2.46 -6.45 -26.94
N TRP A 182 3.23 -7.08 -27.79
CA TRP A 182 3.31 -8.53 -27.89
C TRP A 182 4.51 -9.08 -27.14
N CYS A 183 4.32 -10.08 -26.31
CA CYS A 183 5.41 -10.80 -25.68
C CYS A 183 5.78 -12.05 -26.50
N PRO A 184 6.93 -12.09 -27.18
CA PRO A 184 7.30 -13.25 -28.01
C PRO A 184 7.65 -14.51 -27.21
N SER A 185 7.98 -14.37 -25.94
CA SER A 185 8.23 -15.51 -25.03
C SER A 185 6.94 -16.10 -24.46
N CYS A 186 5.99 -15.27 -24.06
CA CYS A 186 4.68 -15.72 -23.56
C CYS A 186 3.69 -15.98 -24.70
N THR A 187 3.99 -15.53 -25.91
CA THR A 187 3.16 -15.61 -27.14
C THR A 187 1.75 -15.05 -26.92
N THR A 188 1.66 -13.88 -26.33
CA THR A 188 0.39 -13.21 -26.03
C THR A 188 0.51 -11.71 -26.02
N ALA A 189 -0.59 -11.01 -26.27
CA ALA A 189 -0.70 -9.58 -26.08
C ALA A 189 -0.61 -9.21 -24.60
N ILE A 190 0.01 -8.06 -24.31
CA ILE A 190 0.17 -7.44 -22.99
C ILE A 190 -0.48 -6.06 -23.06
N ALA A 191 -1.25 -5.68 -22.05
CA ALA A 191 -1.84 -4.33 -21.98
C ALA A 191 -0.74 -3.27 -21.74
N ASP A 192 -0.99 -2.02 -22.16
CA ASP A 192 0.00 -0.93 -22.06
C ASP A 192 0.44 -0.68 -20.62
N ASP A 193 -0.49 -0.82 -19.68
CA ASP A 193 -0.31 -0.63 -18.24
C ASP A 193 0.29 -1.87 -17.53
N GLU A 194 0.51 -2.98 -18.26
CA GLU A 194 1.23 -4.17 -17.79
C GLU A 194 2.67 -4.25 -18.32
N ALA A 195 3.12 -3.29 -19.14
CA ALA A 195 4.48 -3.21 -19.66
C ALA A 195 5.38 -2.47 -18.66
N GLU A 196 6.56 -3.04 -18.38
CA GLU A 196 7.59 -2.41 -17.56
C GLU A 196 8.61 -1.74 -18.46
N TYR A 197 9.06 -0.54 -18.08
CA TYR A 197 10.10 0.19 -18.81
C TYR A 197 11.46 -0.02 -18.14
N VAL A 198 12.44 -0.42 -18.93
CA VAL A 198 13.82 -0.65 -18.49
C VAL A 198 14.75 0.21 -19.32
N ASP A 199 15.56 1.05 -18.66
CA ASP A 199 16.58 1.84 -19.32
C ASP A 199 17.75 0.96 -19.75
N GLU A 200 18.13 1.05 -21.01
CA GLU A 200 19.30 0.36 -21.56
C GLU A 200 20.17 1.27 -22.41
N LYS A 201 21.43 0.89 -22.50
CA LYS A 201 22.37 1.50 -23.42
C LYS A 201 22.19 0.89 -24.80
N GLY A 202 21.80 1.70 -25.75
CA GLY A 202 21.58 1.28 -27.09
C GLY A 202 22.31 2.17 -28.09
N HIS A 203 21.88 2.13 -29.32
CA HIS A 203 22.44 2.89 -30.40
C HIS A 203 21.35 3.54 -31.23
N LEU A 204 21.68 4.63 -31.87
CA LEU A 204 20.93 5.25 -32.93
C LEU A 204 21.74 5.07 -34.22
N TRP A 205 21.17 4.32 -35.17
CA TRP A 205 21.77 4.05 -36.45
C TRP A 205 21.26 5.03 -37.48
N TYR A 206 22.19 5.69 -38.24
CA TYR A 206 21.88 6.61 -39.29
C TYR A 206 22.06 5.90 -40.65
N LEU A 207 20.94 5.69 -41.35
CA LEU A 207 20.86 4.87 -42.55
C LEU A 207 20.54 5.74 -43.77
N ARG A 208 21.28 5.59 -44.87
CA ARG A 208 21.04 6.26 -46.13
C ARG A 208 20.01 5.50 -46.97
N TYR A 209 18.91 6.16 -47.25
CA TYR A 209 17.84 5.64 -48.12
C TYR A 209 17.93 6.36 -49.50
N PRO A 210 18.37 5.68 -50.58
CA PRO A 210 18.52 6.27 -51.93
C PRO A 210 17.19 6.72 -52.49
N LEU A 211 17.13 7.91 -53.03
CA LEU A 211 16.00 8.39 -53.80
C LEU A 211 15.90 7.61 -55.12
N SER A 212 14.68 7.27 -55.59
CA SER A 212 14.49 6.63 -56.89
C SER A 212 15.00 7.52 -58.03
N GLU A 213 14.91 8.82 -57.83
CA GLU A 213 15.47 9.85 -58.76
C GLU A 213 16.08 10.98 -57.89
N PRO A 214 17.30 11.41 -58.16
CA PRO A 214 17.90 12.55 -57.45
C PRO A 214 17.04 13.82 -57.61
N VAL A 215 16.88 14.59 -56.54
CA VAL A 215 16.12 15.85 -56.50
C VAL A 215 16.99 16.96 -55.95
N ASP A 216 17.19 18.04 -56.73
CA ASP A 216 17.96 19.21 -56.34
C ASP A 216 19.40 18.88 -55.86
N GLY A 217 19.98 17.78 -56.37
CA GLY A 217 21.32 17.30 -55.99
C GLY A 217 21.34 16.41 -54.75
N ILE A 218 20.17 16.09 -54.19
CA ILE A 218 20.01 15.11 -53.07
C ILE A 218 19.81 13.72 -53.70
N GLU A 219 20.72 12.81 -53.38
CA GLU A 219 20.70 11.44 -53.89
C GLU A 219 20.07 10.45 -52.91
N TYR A 220 20.06 10.77 -51.62
CA TYR A 220 19.51 9.92 -50.55
C TYR A 220 18.98 10.77 -49.39
N LEU A 221 18.04 10.20 -48.61
CA LEU A 221 17.67 10.67 -47.27
C LEU A 221 18.42 9.87 -46.20
N VAL A 222 18.81 10.52 -45.13
CA VAL A 222 19.33 9.82 -43.94
C VAL A 222 18.20 9.71 -42.90
N VAL A 223 17.90 8.51 -42.51
CA VAL A 223 16.95 8.21 -41.41
C VAL A 223 17.72 7.73 -40.19
N ALA A 224 17.28 8.14 -38.99
CA ALA A 224 17.85 7.69 -37.73
C ALA A 224 16.85 6.75 -37.02
N THR A 225 17.34 5.60 -36.52
CA THR A 225 16.51 4.59 -35.89
C THR A 225 17.22 3.83 -34.79
N THR A 226 16.52 3.48 -33.72
CA THR A 226 16.97 2.53 -32.71
C THR A 226 16.66 1.08 -33.08
N ARG A 227 15.88 0.87 -34.16
CA ARG A 227 15.39 -0.44 -34.60
C ARG A 227 15.64 -0.66 -36.12
N PRO A 228 16.89 -0.82 -36.57
CA PRO A 228 17.18 -1.04 -37.98
C PRO A 228 16.57 -2.31 -38.55
N GLU A 229 16.28 -3.34 -37.71
CA GLU A 229 15.67 -4.58 -38.14
C GLU A 229 14.27 -4.43 -38.73
N THR A 230 13.51 -3.43 -38.29
CA THR A 230 12.14 -3.20 -38.80
C THR A 230 12.12 -2.55 -40.18
N MET A 231 13.26 -2.09 -40.71
CA MET A 231 13.34 -1.48 -42.03
C MET A 231 12.85 -2.37 -43.18
N LEU A 232 12.89 -3.68 -42.99
CA LEU A 232 12.32 -4.64 -43.93
C LEU A 232 10.83 -4.41 -44.21
N GLY A 233 10.10 -3.85 -43.27
CA GLY A 233 8.68 -3.51 -43.32
C GLY A 233 8.38 -2.05 -43.58
N ASP A 234 9.37 -1.22 -43.89
CA ASP A 234 9.14 0.21 -44.17
C ASP A 234 8.24 0.40 -45.39
N THR A 235 7.25 1.26 -45.24
CA THR A 235 6.30 1.58 -46.29
C THR A 235 6.21 3.08 -46.60
N GLY A 236 7.02 3.88 -45.92
CA GLY A 236 7.17 5.30 -46.17
C GLY A 236 8.30 5.95 -45.38
N VAL A 237 8.63 7.18 -45.72
CA VAL A 237 9.49 8.07 -44.91
C VAL A 237 8.73 9.36 -44.64
N ALA A 238 8.51 9.65 -43.37
CA ALA A 238 7.82 10.86 -42.94
C ALA A 238 8.79 12.01 -42.73
N VAL A 239 8.37 13.22 -43.10
CA VAL A 239 9.11 14.47 -42.87
C VAL A 239 8.16 15.54 -42.32
N SER A 240 8.67 16.50 -41.57
CA SER A 240 7.84 17.60 -41.10
C SER A 240 7.39 18.51 -42.25
N PRO A 241 6.10 18.86 -42.35
CA PRO A 241 5.63 19.82 -43.38
C PRO A 241 6.23 21.23 -43.20
N LYS A 242 6.84 21.50 -42.03
CA LYS A 242 7.51 22.77 -41.72
C LYS A 242 9.01 22.75 -42.04
N ASP A 243 9.56 21.61 -42.40
CA ASP A 243 10.99 21.46 -42.66
C ASP A 243 11.33 21.79 -44.13
N GLU A 244 11.91 22.95 -44.34
CA GLU A 244 12.30 23.41 -45.67
C GLU A 244 13.34 22.50 -46.35
N ARG A 245 14.11 21.71 -45.58
CA ARG A 245 15.12 20.78 -46.14
C ARG A 245 14.51 19.71 -47.04
N TYR A 246 13.29 19.28 -46.71
CA TYR A 246 12.64 18.13 -47.33
C TYR A 246 11.39 18.49 -48.16
N LYS A 247 11.03 19.74 -48.19
CA LYS A 247 9.78 20.21 -48.84
C LYS A 247 9.63 19.74 -50.28
N ASN A 248 10.71 19.79 -51.07
CA ASN A 248 10.72 19.38 -52.46
C ASN A 248 10.74 17.85 -52.67
N LEU A 249 10.99 17.10 -51.58
CA LEU A 249 11.02 15.64 -51.60
C LEU A 249 9.67 15.00 -51.32
N VAL A 250 8.73 15.73 -50.73
CA VAL A 250 7.38 15.23 -50.45
C VAL A 250 6.70 14.81 -51.78
N GLY A 251 6.18 13.57 -51.77
CA GLY A 251 5.57 12.95 -52.96
C GLY A 251 6.59 12.25 -53.89
N LYS A 252 7.89 12.31 -53.58
CA LYS A 252 8.90 11.52 -54.28
C LYS A 252 9.03 10.14 -53.63
N THR A 253 9.81 9.25 -54.25
CA THR A 253 9.97 7.87 -53.83
C THR A 253 11.43 7.54 -53.49
N ILE A 254 11.58 6.59 -52.59
CA ILE A 254 12.83 5.97 -52.15
C ILE A 254 12.84 4.55 -52.69
N ASP A 255 13.99 4.10 -53.18
CA ASP A 255 14.25 2.68 -53.41
C ASP A 255 14.77 2.06 -52.12
N LEU A 256 13.89 1.42 -51.35
CA LEU A 256 14.24 0.89 -50.07
C LEU A 256 15.38 -0.14 -50.17
N PRO A 257 16.54 0.10 -49.55
CA PRO A 257 17.69 -0.82 -49.59
C PRO A 257 17.27 -2.24 -49.16
N ILE A 258 18.03 -3.22 -49.58
CA ILE A 258 17.88 -4.65 -49.23
C ILE A 258 16.59 -5.27 -49.83
N VAL A 259 15.44 -4.60 -49.66
CA VAL A 259 14.09 -5.09 -50.06
C VAL A 259 13.78 -4.71 -51.54
N GLY A 260 14.30 -3.58 -52.02
CA GLY A 260 14.00 -3.07 -53.37
C GLY A 260 12.59 -2.53 -53.58
N ARG A 261 11.81 -2.32 -52.51
CA ARG A 261 10.48 -1.72 -52.58
C ARG A 261 10.56 -0.23 -52.78
N LYS A 262 9.69 0.32 -53.60
CA LYS A 262 9.53 1.78 -53.73
C LYS A 262 8.58 2.28 -52.67
N ILE A 263 9.02 3.20 -51.80
CA ILE A 263 8.25 3.79 -50.72
C ILE A 263 8.14 5.30 -50.88
N PRO A 264 7.00 5.93 -50.57
CA PRO A 264 6.78 7.37 -50.71
C PRO A 264 7.45 8.15 -49.56
N ILE A 265 7.85 9.38 -49.87
CA ILE A 265 8.15 10.43 -48.90
C ILE A 265 6.86 11.22 -48.68
N PHE A 266 6.39 11.36 -47.44
CA PHE A 266 5.19 12.08 -47.11
C PHE A 266 5.36 13.06 -45.96
N ALA A 267 4.49 14.04 -45.87
CA ALA A 267 4.52 15.04 -44.77
C ALA A 267 3.59 14.65 -43.66
N ASP A 268 4.08 14.66 -42.40
CA ASP A 268 3.24 14.47 -41.23
C ASP A 268 3.71 15.40 -40.09
N TYR A 269 2.72 16.00 -39.38
CA TYR A 269 2.98 16.94 -38.28
C TYR A 269 3.56 16.28 -37.03
N TYR A 270 3.53 14.96 -36.94
CA TYR A 270 4.15 14.20 -35.84
C TYR A 270 5.68 14.31 -35.84
N VAL A 271 6.30 14.53 -37.02
CA VAL A 271 7.76 14.55 -37.18
C VAL A 271 8.35 15.80 -36.53
N ASP A 272 9.25 15.61 -35.57
CA ASP A 272 10.09 16.66 -35.04
C ASP A 272 11.30 16.88 -35.96
N SER A 273 11.39 18.07 -36.58
CA SER A 273 12.48 18.45 -37.50
C SER A 273 13.84 18.61 -36.84
N GLU A 274 13.88 18.74 -35.48
CA GLU A 274 15.11 18.92 -34.70
C GLU A 274 15.65 17.59 -34.12
N PHE A 275 14.81 16.54 -34.09
CA PHE A 275 15.25 15.24 -33.64
C PHE A 275 15.88 14.38 -34.73
N GLY A 276 17.06 13.82 -34.45
CA GLY A 276 17.80 13.02 -35.44
C GLY A 276 18.06 13.78 -36.74
N THR A 277 17.60 13.24 -37.86
CA THR A 277 17.72 13.87 -39.18
C THR A 277 16.52 14.72 -39.59
N GLY A 278 15.39 14.64 -38.83
CA GLY A 278 14.12 15.20 -39.24
C GLY A 278 13.39 14.39 -40.32
N ALA A 279 13.93 13.24 -40.70
CA ALA A 279 13.29 12.25 -41.58
C ALA A 279 13.14 10.94 -40.84
N VAL A 280 11.91 10.45 -40.71
CA VAL A 280 11.52 9.27 -39.93
C VAL A 280 11.13 8.14 -40.84
N LYS A 281 11.84 7.02 -40.82
CA LYS A 281 11.36 5.79 -41.46
C LYS A 281 10.04 5.35 -40.82
N THR A 282 9.10 4.87 -41.61
CA THR A 282 7.77 4.50 -41.11
C THR A 282 7.49 3.04 -41.37
N THR A 283 7.37 2.27 -40.25
CA THR A 283 7.04 0.85 -40.24
C THR A 283 5.71 0.64 -39.49
N PRO A 284 4.56 0.82 -40.16
CA PRO A 284 3.25 0.87 -39.50
C PRO A 284 2.87 -0.38 -38.71
N ALA A 285 3.50 -1.53 -38.95
CA ALA A 285 3.22 -2.78 -38.27
C ALA A 285 4.07 -3.01 -36.99
N HIS A 286 5.07 -2.15 -36.72
CA HIS A 286 6.04 -2.37 -35.63
C HIS A 286 6.34 -1.15 -34.75
N ASP A 287 5.57 -0.08 -34.90
CA ASP A 287 5.63 1.10 -34.05
C ASP A 287 4.26 1.78 -33.96
N PRO A 288 3.77 2.13 -32.74
CA PRO A 288 2.45 2.77 -32.57
C PRO A 288 2.33 4.14 -33.28
N ASN A 289 3.41 4.93 -33.31
CA ASN A 289 3.42 6.24 -33.93
C ASN A 289 3.45 6.11 -35.47
N ASP A 290 4.25 5.16 -35.97
CA ASP A 290 4.29 4.81 -37.38
C ASP A 290 2.95 4.25 -37.87
N TYR A 291 2.27 3.45 -37.02
CA TYR A 291 0.91 2.97 -37.28
C TYR A 291 -0.07 4.13 -37.46
N ALA A 292 -0.05 5.09 -36.51
CA ALA A 292 -0.93 6.25 -36.59
C ALA A 292 -0.63 7.13 -37.82
N MET A 293 0.66 7.35 -38.16
CA MET A 293 1.07 8.04 -39.39
C MET A 293 0.64 7.25 -40.63
N GLY A 294 0.84 5.95 -40.62
CA GLY A 294 0.46 5.05 -41.72
C GLY A 294 -1.05 5.05 -41.99
N GLN A 295 -1.85 5.07 -40.92
CA GLN A 295 -3.31 5.17 -41.02
C GLN A 295 -3.73 6.49 -41.72
N ARG A 296 -3.16 7.63 -41.25
CA ARG A 296 -3.47 8.94 -41.83
C ARG A 296 -3.05 9.09 -43.30
N ASN A 297 -1.99 8.38 -43.70
CA ASN A 297 -1.39 8.48 -45.03
C ASN A 297 -1.65 7.24 -45.90
N ASN A 298 -2.56 6.32 -45.49
CA ASN A 298 -2.91 5.10 -46.20
C ASN A 298 -1.69 4.23 -46.60
N LEU A 299 -0.69 4.09 -45.68
CA LEU A 299 0.46 3.25 -45.94
C LEU A 299 0.11 1.76 -45.74
N GLU A 300 0.79 0.91 -46.46
CA GLU A 300 0.70 -0.54 -46.25
C GLU A 300 1.25 -0.95 -44.89
N GLN A 301 0.62 -1.95 -44.28
CA GLN A 301 1.02 -2.46 -42.96
C GLN A 301 1.63 -3.85 -43.13
N ILE A 302 2.95 -3.98 -42.98
CA ILE A 302 3.70 -5.20 -43.26
C ILE A 302 4.30 -5.73 -41.96
N ASN A 303 3.84 -6.89 -41.47
CA ASN A 303 4.49 -7.59 -40.38
C ASN A 303 5.79 -8.21 -40.86
N VAL A 304 6.91 -7.81 -40.25
CA VAL A 304 8.25 -8.39 -40.49
C VAL A 304 8.49 -9.60 -39.63
N PHE A 305 7.88 -9.65 -38.46
CA PHE A 305 8.06 -10.68 -37.46
C PHE A 305 6.80 -11.51 -37.27
N ASP A 306 7.01 -12.78 -36.96
CA ASP A 306 5.99 -13.69 -36.44
C ASP A 306 5.74 -13.49 -34.92
N GLU A 307 4.92 -14.36 -34.34
CA GLU A 307 4.56 -14.33 -32.90
C GLU A 307 5.75 -14.62 -31.95
N HIS A 308 6.87 -15.10 -32.47
CA HIS A 308 8.09 -15.34 -31.70
C HIS A 308 9.16 -14.27 -31.93
N ALA A 309 8.83 -13.18 -32.61
CA ALA A 309 9.73 -12.13 -33.05
C ALA A 309 10.88 -12.65 -33.95
N VAL A 310 10.57 -13.62 -34.80
CA VAL A 310 11.43 -14.16 -35.84
C VAL A 310 11.02 -13.56 -37.18
N VAL A 311 11.98 -13.18 -38.02
CA VAL A 311 11.72 -12.61 -39.36
C VAL A 311 11.01 -13.64 -40.24
N VAL A 312 9.82 -13.24 -40.75
CA VAL A 312 8.98 -14.10 -41.60
C VAL A 312 9.66 -14.44 -42.94
N GLU A 313 9.11 -15.42 -43.64
CA GLU A 313 9.59 -15.79 -44.98
C GLU A 313 9.44 -14.62 -45.98
N GLY A 314 10.32 -14.60 -46.99
CA GLY A 314 10.29 -13.58 -48.06
C GLY A 314 11.40 -12.53 -48.00
N TYR A 315 12.22 -12.53 -46.95
CA TYR A 315 13.33 -11.59 -46.77
C TYR A 315 14.72 -12.22 -46.99
N GLY A 316 14.78 -13.28 -47.80
CA GLY A 316 16.02 -13.92 -48.22
C GLY A 316 16.87 -14.42 -47.07
N LYS A 317 18.10 -13.98 -46.92
CA LYS A 317 19.04 -14.42 -45.89
C LYS A 317 18.61 -14.01 -44.45
N PHE A 318 17.70 -13.08 -44.31
CA PHE A 318 17.23 -12.58 -43.02
C PHE A 318 16.05 -13.39 -42.49
N SER A 319 15.32 -14.14 -43.37
CA SER A 319 14.20 -15.00 -42.95
C SER A 319 14.66 -16.05 -41.97
N GLY A 320 13.88 -16.25 -40.89
CA GLY A 320 14.17 -17.18 -39.82
C GLY A 320 15.17 -16.67 -38.75
N MET A 321 15.70 -15.44 -38.91
CA MET A 321 16.51 -14.81 -37.87
C MET A 321 15.63 -14.24 -36.75
N THR A 322 16.11 -14.32 -35.53
CA THR A 322 15.50 -13.55 -34.44
C THR A 322 15.64 -12.06 -34.64
N ARG A 323 14.84 -11.26 -34.00
CA ARG A 323 14.87 -9.79 -34.05
C ARG A 323 16.29 -9.23 -33.83
N ASP A 324 17.01 -9.75 -32.84
CA ASP A 324 18.34 -9.25 -32.49
C ASP A 324 19.40 -9.70 -33.50
N GLU A 325 19.36 -10.93 -34.01
CA GLU A 325 20.22 -11.40 -35.11
C GLU A 325 19.97 -10.62 -36.42
N ALA A 326 18.68 -10.35 -36.73
CA ALA A 326 18.31 -9.56 -37.88
C ALA A 326 18.83 -8.13 -37.79
N ARG A 327 18.82 -7.52 -36.61
CA ARG A 327 19.37 -6.18 -36.36
C ARG A 327 20.85 -6.13 -36.73
N GLU A 328 21.64 -7.05 -36.18
CA GLU A 328 23.08 -7.11 -36.49
C GLU A 328 23.37 -7.37 -37.98
N ALA A 329 22.64 -8.30 -38.57
CA ALA A 329 22.80 -8.67 -39.96
C ALA A 329 22.42 -7.52 -40.94
N ILE A 330 21.36 -6.77 -40.64
CA ILE A 330 20.94 -5.63 -41.46
C ILE A 330 21.92 -4.48 -41.35
N VAL A 331 22.40 -4.16 -40.17
CA VAL A 331 23.44 -3.10 -39.99
C VAL A 331 24.70 -3.46 -40.81
N ALA A 332 25.16 -4.72 -40.71
CA ALA A 332 26.30 -5.19 -41.48
C ALA A 332 26.08 -5.09 -43.02
N GLU A 333 24.83 -5.36 -43.49
CA GLU A 333 24.49 -5.19 -44.91
C GLU A 333 24.50 -3.73 -45.33
N PHE A 334 23.97 -2.81 -44.52
CA PHE A 334 24.05 -1.37 -44.80
C PHE A 334 25.49 -0.89 -44.85
N GLU A 335 26.37 -1.38 -43.99
CA GLU A 335 27.80 -1.08 -44.04
C GLU A 335 28.46 -1.59 -45.34
N ALA A 336 28.16 -2.85 -45.69
CA ALA A 336 28.67 -3.46 -46.92
C ALA A 336 28.21 -2.73 -48.19
N LEU A 337 26.99 -2.20 -48.20
CA LEU A 337 26.46 -1.40 -49.31
C LEU A 337 26.95 0.05 -49.31
N GLY A 338 27.68 0.50 -48.27
CA GLY A 338 28.10 1.89 -48.11
C GLY A 338 26.94 2.84 -47.75
N LEU A 339 25.86 2.29 -47.23
CA LEU A 339 24.63 3.03 -46.87
C LEU A 339 24.48 3.27 -45.35
N LEU A 340 25.38 2.76 -44.55
CA LEU A 340 25.48 3.15 -43.12
C LEU A 340 26.22 4.49 -43.05
N ASP A 341 25.54 5.53 -42.58
CA ASP A 341 26.17 6.86 -42.48
C ASP A 341 27.07 6.94 -41.25
N HIS A 342 26.50 6.75 -40.06
CA HIS A 342 27.24 6.61 -38.81
C HIS A 342 26.34 5.96 -37.73
N VAL A 343 26.91 5.73 -36.52
CA VAL A 343 26.21 5.17 -35.35
C VAL A 343 26.54 6.02 -34.16
N GLU A 344 25.55 6.37 -33.36
CA GLU A 344 25.68 7.08 -32.08
C GLU A 344 25.26 6.22 -30.91
N GLU A 345 25.90 6.38 -29.74
CA GLU A 345 25.40 5.82 -28.50
C GLU A 345 24.11 6.56 -28.09
N HIS A 346 23.09 5.83 -27.73
CA HIS A 346 21.80 6.38 -27.40
C HIS A 346 21.13 5.58 -26.26
N ASP A 347 21.05 6.23 -25.10
CA ASP A 347 20.33 5.63 -23.95
C ASP A 347 18.82 5.78 -24.18
N HIS A 348 18.07 4.69 -24.06
CA HIS A 348 16.63 4.69 -24.24
C HIS A 348 15.96 3.67 -23.36
N SER A 349 14.66 3.89 -23.09
CA SER A 349 13.83 2.95 -22.35
C SER A 349 13.16 1.96 -23.28
N VAL A 350 13.21 0.68 -22.95
CA VAL A 350 12.54 -0.39 -23.69
C VAL A 350 11.42 -1.00 -22.85
N MET A 351 10.33 -1.34 -23.49
CA MET A 351 9.23 -2.07 -22.83
C MET A 351 9.58 -3.54 -22.68
N THR A 352 9.33 -4.07 -21.48
CA THR A 352 9.51 -5.48 -21.14
C THR A 352 8.23 -6.06 -20.55
N CYS A 353 8.04 -7.35 -20.73
CA CYS A 353 6.93 -8.07 -20.14
C CYS A 353 7.11 -8.16 -18.61
N TYR A 354 6.14 -7.67 -17.87
CA TYR A 354 6.15 -7.68 -16.39
C TYR A 354 6.28 -9.10 -15.77
N ARG A 355 6.10 -10.17 -16.56
CA ARG A 355 6.14 -11.58 -16.07
C ARG A 355 7.41 -12.32 -16.42
N CYS A 356 7.88 -12.20 -17.66
CA CYS A 356 9.06 -12.93 -18.11
C CYS A 356 10.28 -12.03 -18.36
N HIS A 357 10.09 -10.70 -18.29
CA HIS A 357 11.09 -9.64 -18.53
C HIS A 357 11.68 -9.69 -19.95
N THR A 358 11.04 -10.37 -20.89
CA THR A 358 11.40 -10.34 -22.30
C THR A 358 11.00 -8.99 -22.90
N LYS A 359 11.83 -8.43 -23.78
CA LYS A 359 11.50 -7.21 -24.52
C LYS A 359 10.25 -7.43 -25.36
N LEU A 360 9.27 -6.55 -25.19
CA LEU A 360 8.02 -6.58 -25.94
C LEU A 360 8.27 -6.16 -27.40
N GLU A 361 7.45 -6.67 -28.30
CA GLU A 361 7.42 -6.29 -29.71
C GLU A 361 6.13 -5.54 -29.98
N PRO A 362 6.17 -4.26 -30.39
CA PRO A 362 5.02 -3.60 -30.99
C PRO A 362 4.64 -4.37 -32.27
N TRP A 363 3.51 -5.06 -32.23
CA TRP A 363 3.13 -6.01 -33.27
C TRP A 363 1.69 -5.81 -33.73
N LEU A 364 1.48 -5.78 -35.00
CA LEU A 364 0.17 -5.61 -35.60
C LEU A 364 -0.59 -6.94 -35.56
N SER A 365 -1.61 -7.00 -34.70
CA SER A 365 -2.41 -8.19 -34.45
C SER A 365 -3.90 -7.89 -34.44
N GLU A 366 -4.69 -8.89 -34.77
CA GLU A 366 -6.14 -8.85 -34.67
C GLU A 366 -6.54 -9.31 -33.26
N GLN A 367 -7.16 -8.41 -32.49
CA GLN A 367 -7.47 -8.61 -31.08
C GLN A 367 -8.87 -8.11 -30.76
N TRP A 368 -9.39 -8.48 -29.58
CA TRP A 368 -10.62 -7.95 -29.03
C TRP A 368 -10.34 -6.72 -28.17
N PHE A 369 -11.15 -5.69 -28.33
CA PHE A 369 -11.01 -4.42 -27.62
C PHE A 369 -12.33 -3.98 -27.00
N VAL A 370 -12.23 -3.28 -25.85
CA VAL A 370 -13.32 -2.50 -25.25
C VAL A 370 -13.13 -1.04 -25.59
N ALA A 371 -14.13 -0.41 -26.21
CA ALA A 371 -14.20 1.03 -26.45
C ALA A 371 -14.52 1.75 -25.12
N VAL A 372 -13.52 2.40 -24.51
CA VAL A 372 -13.62 2.91 -23.13
C VAL A 372 -14.18 4.33 -23.04
N ASP A 373 -14.25 5.10 -24.09
CA ASP A 373 -14.62 6.53 -24.07
C ASP A 373 -15.96 6.77 -23.38
N ARG A 374 -16.97 5.95 -23.67
CA ARG A 374 -18.30 6.04 -23.07
C ARG A 374 -18.34 5.62 -21.60
N LEU A 375 -17.39 4.83 -21.15
CA LEU A 375 -17.32 4.30 -19.78
C LEU A 375 -16.54 5.25 -18.87
N LYS A 376 -15.43 5.82 -19.34
CA LYS A 376 -14.52 6.64 -18.55
C LYS A 376 -15.10 7.99 -18.12
N GLU A 377 -15.98 8.61 -18.93
CA GLU A 377 -16.58 9.90 -18.61
C GLU A 377 -17.38 9.84 -17.30
N ARG A 378 -18.24 8.84 -17.16
CA ARG A 378 -19.05 8.65 -15.96
C ARG A 378 -18.20 8.27 -14.76
N ALA A 379 -17.15 7.45 -14.96
CA ALA A 379 -16.22 7.06 -13.93
C ALA A 379 -15.38 8.24 -13.40
N ALA A 380 -15.05 9.23 -14.24
CA ALA A 380 -14.44 10.48 -13.80
C ALA A 380 -15.41 11.33 -12.99
N GLN A 381 -16.65 11.47 -13.44
CA GLN A 381 -17.65 12.33 -12.84
C GLN A 381 -17.98 11.96 -11.40
N VAL A 382 -18.14 10.66 -11.06
CA VAL A 382 -18.45 10.23 -9.68
C VAL A 382 -17.29 10.53 -8.71
N VAL A 383 -16.06 10.58 -9.20
CA VAL A 383 -14.88 10.96 -8.38
C VAL A 383 -14.75 12.48 -8.27
N GLU A 384 -15.03 13.21 -9.35
CA GLU A 384 -15.05 14.68 -9.32
C GLU A 384 -16.09 15.21 -8.34
N ASN A 385 -17.30 14.63 -8.36
CA ASN A 385 -18.42 14.97 -7.48
C ASN A 385 -18.22 14.52 -6.01
N GLY A 386 -17.23 13.66 -5.74
CA GLY A 386 -16.95 13.14 -4.39
C GLY A 386 -17.87 12.01 -3.95
N GLU A 387 -18.57 11.35 -4.88
CA GLU A 387 -19.34 10.12 -4.60
C GLU A 387 -18.39 8.95 -4.31
N VAL A 388 -17.23 8.91 -4.99
CA VAL A 388 -16.10 8.05 -4.69
C VAL A 388 -14.94 8.93 -4.21
N GLN A 389 -14.43 8.67 -3.01
CA GLN A 389 -13.38 9.46 -2.37
C GLN A 389 -12.08 8.67 -2.24
N PHE A 390 -10.94 9.32 -2.46
CA PHE A 390 -9.63 8.73 -2.33
C PHE A 390 -8.92 9.18 -1.05
N HIS A 391 -8.37 8.23 -0.31
CA HIS A 391 -7.57 8.44 0.91
C HIS A 391 -6.14 7.90 0.70
N PRO A 392 -5.10 8.79 0.72
CA PRO A 392 -5.13 10.24 0.77
C PRO A 392 -5.68 10.90 -0.52
N ALA A 393 -6.27 12.08 -0.37
CA ALA A 393 -6.95 12.82 -1.44
C ALA A 393 -6.08 13.13 -2.69
N ARG A 394 -4.74 13.11 -2.56
CA ARG A 394 -3.83 13.31 -3.71
C ARG A 394 -4.01 12.29 -4.84
N TRP A 395 -4.51 11.09 -4.54
CA TRP A 395 -4.72 10.04 -5.54
C TRP A 395 -5.91 10.30 -6.47
N LYS A 396 -6.83 11.18 -6.07
CA LYS A 396 -7.93 11.64 -6.93
C LYS A 396 -7.41 12.16 -8.27
N GLN A 397 -6.42 13.06 -8.26
CA GLN A 397 -5.90 13.62 -9.52
C GLN A 397 -5.19 12.57 -10.37
N VAL A 398 -4.41 11.69 -9.75
CA VAL A 398 -3.72 10.59 -10.46
C VAL A 398 -4.73 9.66 -11.17
N TYR A 399 -5.84 9.35 -10.50
CA TYR A 399 -6.93 8.57 -11.08
C TYR A 399 -7.57 9.27 -12.30
N LEU A 400 -7.88 10.56 -12.17
CA LEU A 400 -8.47 11.35 -13.26
C LEU A 400 -7.54 11.49 -14.45
N ASP A 401 -6.23 11.72 -14.20
CA ASP A 401 -5.21 11.79 -15.25
C ASP A 401 -5.06 10.46 -16.00
N TRP A 402 -5.14 9.34 -15.28
CA TRP A 402 -5.12 8.02 -15.88
C TRP A 402 -6.32 7.79 -16.78
N LEU A 403 -7.55 8.11 -16.32
CA LEU A 403 -8.77 8.00 -17.13
C LEU A 403 -8.72 8.87 -18.37
N ALA A 404 -8.22 10.10 -18.25
CA ALA A 404 -8.11 11.03 -19.39
C ALA A 404 -7.24 10.48 -20.52
N ASN A 405 -6.19 9.72 -20.17
CA ASN A 405 -5.24 9.13 -21.12
C ASN A 405 -5.57 7.69 -21.53
N LEU A 406 -6.62 7.10 -20.94
CA LEU A 406 -7.01 5.72 -21.21
C LEU A 406 -7.44 5.54 -22.65
N LYS A 407 -6.82 4.59 -23.36
CA LYS A 407 -7.13 4.13 -24.72
C LYS A 407 -8.01 2.88 -24.68
N ASP A 408 -8.54 2.50 -25.85
CA ASP A 408 -9.29 1.25 -25.99
C ASP A 408 -8.49 0.07 -25.43
N TRP A 409 -9.15 -0.72 -24.60
CA TRP A 409 -8.52 -1.78 -23.85
C TRP A 409 -8.51 -3.09 -24.62
N CYS A 410 -7.32 -3.64 -24.91
CA CYS A 410 -7.16 -4.96 -25.48
C CYS A 410 -7.46 -6.04 -24.42
N ILE A 411 -8.52 -6.82 -24.64
CA ILE A 411 -9.04 -7.80 -23.67
C ILE A 411 -8.75 -9.25 -24.03
N SER A 412 -8.21 -9.55 -25.21
CA SER A 412 -7.87 -10.93 -25.60
C SER A 412 -6.45 -11.31 -25.23
N ARG A 413 -6.28 -12.52 -24.73
CA ARG A 413 -5.01 -13.14 -24.39
C ARG A 413 -4.92 -14.52 -25.03
N GLN A 414 -3.79 -14.86 -25.65
CA GLN A 414 -3.51 -16.12 -26.29
C GLN A 414 -2.99 -17.14 -25.26
N LEU A 415 -3.81 -17.37 -24.22
CA LEU A 415 -3.54 -18.26 -23.11
C LEU A 415 -4.53 -19.42 -23.09
N TRP A 416 -4.22 -20.44 -22.31
CA TRP A 416 -5.17 -21.52 -22.05
C TRP A 416 -5.91 -21.36 -20.73
N TRP A 417 -5.25 -20.77 -19.71
CA TRP A 417 -5.82 -20.53 -18.40
C TRP A 417 -6.49 -19.16 -18.31
N GLY A 418 -7.79 -19.17 -18.12
CA GLY A 418 -8.64 -17.96 -18.01
C GLY A 418 -10.05 -18.19 -18.56
N HIS A 419 -10.86 -17.13 -18.57
CA HIS A 419 -12.21 -17.16 -19.13
C HIS A 419 -12.15 -17.16 -20.65
N ARG A 420 -12.55 -18.25 -21.28
CA ARG A 420 -12.55 -18.35 -22.73
C ARG A 420 -13.56 -17.36 -23.31
N ILE A 421 -13.15 -16.63 -24.36
CA ILE A 421 -13.99 -15.66 -25.03
C ILE A 421 -15.25 -16.34 -25.57
N PRO A 422 -16.47 -15.87 -25.24
CA PRO A 422 -17.70 -16.53 -25.58
C PRO A 422 -18.21 -16.20 -27.00
N MET A 423 -17.31 -15.98 -27.94
CA MET A 423 -17.62 -15.80 -29.34
C MET A 423 -17.66 -17.14 -30.07
N PHE A 424 -18.71 -17.32 -30.90
CA PHE A 424 -18.92 -18.53 -31.68
C PHE A 424 -19.02 -18.16 -33.17
N TYR A 425 -18.34 -18.94 -33.99
CA TYR A 425 -18.21 -18.74 -35.42
C TYR A 425 -18.73 -19.92 -36.21
N CYS A 426 -19.42 -19.65 -37.31
CA CYS A 426 -19.79 -20.62 -38.31
C CYS A 426 -18.95 -20.44 -39.58
N ASP A 427 -18.00 -21.33 -39.80
CA ASP A 427 -17.11 -21.28 -40.95
C ASP A 427 -17.86 -21.53 -42.30
N GLU A 428 -19.06 -22.14 -42.27
CA GLU A 428 -19.87 -22.42 -43.45
C GLU A 428 -20.71 -21.20 -43.96
N CYS A 429 -21.27 -20.42 -43.05
CA CYS A 429 -22.15 -19.32 -43.44
C CYS A 429 -21.71 -17.93 -42.94
N GLY A 430 -20.56 -17.83 -42.27
CA GLY A 430 -20.02 -16.60 -41.75
C GLY A 430 -20.84 -15.98 -40.61
N TRP A 431 -21.73 -16.76 -39.96
CA TRP A 431 -22.44 -16.30 -38.77
C TRP A 431 -21.49 -16.28 -37.56
N GLU A 432 -21.56 -15.21 -36.81
CA GLU A 432 -20.84 -15.08 -35.53
C GLU A 432 -21.71 -14.36 -34.52
N ASP A 433 -21.56 -14.73 -33.24
CA ASP A 433 -22.25 -14.05 -32.12
C ASP A 433 -21.59 -14.41 -30.77
N ALA A 434 -21.84 -13.54 -29.78
CA ALA A 434 -21.47 -13.77 -28.39
C ALA A 434 -22.63 -14.49 -27.67
N LEU A 435 -22.36 -15.65 -27.08
CA LEU A 435 -23.42 -16.47 -26.50
C LEU A 435 -23.25 -16.64 -24.98
N MET A 436 -24.37 -16.58 -24.28
CA MET A 436 -24.39 -16.85 -22.82
C MET A 436 -24.15 -18.32 -22.46
N GLU A 437 -24.46 -19.24 -23.36
CA GLU A 437 -24.27 -20.68 -23.20
C GLU A 437 -23.50 -21.22 -24.41
N ASP A 438 -22.81 -22.35 -24.20
CA ASP A 438 -22.08 -23.00 -25.29
C ASP A 438 -23.06 -23.59 -26.32
N ALA A 439 -22.75 -23.37 -27.57
CA ALA A 439 -23.54 -23.89 -28.68
C ALA A 439 -22.65 -24.67 -29.64
N GLU A 440 -23.11 -25.85 -30.03
CA GLU A 440 -22.41 -26.72 -30.97
C GLU A 440 -22.84 -26.52 -32.40
N VAL A 441 -24.06 -26.01 -32.60
CA VAL A 441 -24.71 -25.95 -33.91
C VAL A 441 -25.12 -24.51 -34.25
N CYS A 442 -24.80 -24.08 -35.44
CA CYS A 442 -25.14 -22.77 -35.97
C CYS A 442 -26.65 -22.58 -36.08
N PRO A 443 -27.22 -21.54 -35.47
CA PRO A 443 -28.68 -21.27 -35.54
C PRO A 443 -29.14 -20.88 -36.93
N LYS A 444 -28.23 -20.46 -37.83
CA LYS A 444 -28.57 -20.01 -39.19
C LYS A 444 -28.54 -21.12 -40.23
N CYS A 445 -27.57 -22.05 -40.16
CA CYS A 445 -27.38 -23.06 -41.20
C CYS A 445 -27.28 -24.50 -40.71
N GLY A 446 -27.22 -24.73 -39.38
CA GLY A 446 -27.12 -26.07 -38.80
C GLY A 446 -25.71 -26.69 -38.80
N ALA A 447 -24.69 -25.96 -39.27
CA ALA A 447 -23.31 -26.44 -39.28
C ALA A 447 -22.67 -26.37 -37.87
N LYS A 448 -21.56 -27.05 -37.68
CA LYS A 448 -20.81 -27.02 -36.40
C LYS A 448 -20.24 -25.63 -36.15
N LEU A 449 -20.35 -25.18 -34.91
CA LEU A 449 -19.75 -23.92 -34.47
C LEU A 449 -18.36 -24.17 -33.89
N ARG A 450 -17.52 -23.15 -34.01
CA ARG A 450 -16.20 -23.03 -33.39
C ARG A 450 -16.22 -21.86 -32.39
N GLN A 451 -15.82 -22.10 -31.18
CA GLN A 451 -15.64 -21.04 -30.19
C GLN A 451 -14.27 -20.38 -30.35
N ASP A 452 -14.14 -19.11 -30.07
CA ASP A 452 -12.87 -18.37 -29.99
C ASP A 452 -11.87 -19.13 -29.07
N GLU A 453 -10.59 -19.15 -29.43
CA GLU A 453 -9.57 -19.89 -28.68
C GLU A 453 -8.93 -19.04 -27.58
N ASP A 454 -8.98 -17.74 -27.70
CA ASP A 454 -8.42 -16.80 -26.77
C ASP A 454 -9.21 -16.76 -25.45
N VAL A 455 -8.53 -16.31 -24.38
CA VAL A 455 -9.17 -16.03 -23.10
C VAL A 455 -9.19 -14.53 -22.84
N LEU A 456 -10.07 -14.11 -21.95
CA LEU A 456 -10.15 -12.73 -21.51
C LEU A 456 -8.96 -12.36 -20.60
N ASP A 457 -8.57 -11.10 -20.67
CA ASP A 457 -7.65 -10.48 -19.74
C ASP A 457 -8.12 -10.69 -18.28
N THR A 458 -7.21 -10.97 -17.35
CA THR A 458 -7.49 -11.14 -15.92
C THR A 458 -8.30 -9.97 -15.36
N TRP A 459 -7.96 -8.75 -15.74
CA TRP A 459 -8.65 -7.53 -15.27
C TRP A 459 -10.11 -7.44 -15.74
N PHE A 460 -10.46 -8.11 -16.84
CA PHE A 460 -11.84 -8.18 -17.33
C PHE A 460 -12.77 -8.92 -16.36
N SER A 461 -12.30 -9.98 -15.74
CA SER A 461 -13.04 -10.65 -14.67
C SER A 461 -12.92 -9.90 -13.35
N SER A 462 -11.72 -9.46 -12.97
CA SER A 462 -11.45 -8.85 -11.67
C SER A 462 -12.21 -7.53 -11.45
N GLN A 463 -12.54 -6.79 -12.51
CA GLN A 463 -13.35 -5.56 -12.42
C GLN A 463 -14.78 -5.78 -11.91
N LEU A 464 -15.28 -7.01 -11.96
CA LEU A 464 -16.65 -7.34 -11.53
C LEU A 464 -16.72 -7.67 -10.02
N TRP A 465 -15.57 -7.68 -9.34
CA TRP A 465 -15.42 -8.17 -7.98
C TRP A 465 -16.43 -7.58 -6.98
N PRO A 466 -16.73 -6.25 -6.97
CA PRO A 466 -17.64 -5.68 -5.99
C PRO A 466 -19.08 -6.20 -6.07
N PHE A 467 -19.57 -6.58 -7.26
CA PHE A 467 -20.96 -6.98 -7.43
C PHE A 467 -21.14 -8.44 -7.85
N ALA A 468 -20.22 -9.01 -8.63
CA ALA A 468 -20.30 -10.42 -9.00
C ALA A 468 -20.09 -11.36 -7.81
N THR A 469 -19.26 -10.99 -6.83
CA THR A 469 -19.09 -11.75 -5.60
C THR A 469 -20.35 -11.81 -4.74
N GLN A 470 -21.29 -10.92 -4.99
CA GLN A 470 -22.57 -10.81 -4.27
C GLN A 470 -23.75 -11.40 -5.06
N GLY A 471 -23.44 -12.10 -6.15
CA GLY A 471 -24.42 -12.91 -6.88
C GLY A 471 -24.95 -12.29 -8.18
N TRP A 472 -24.49 -11.08 -8.58
CA TRP A 472 -24.82 -10.55 -9.90
C TRP A 472 -24.34 -11.53 -10.99
N PRO A 473 -25.10 -11.78 -12.10
CA PRO A 473 -26.22 -10.99 -12.62
C PRO A 473 -27.61 -11.39 -12.06
N ASP A 474 -27.68 -12.32 -11.14
CA ASP A 474 -28.95 -12.66 -10.53
C ASP A 474 -29.32 -11.59 -9.48
N THR A 475 -30.61 -11.27 -9.37
CA THR A 475 -31.09 -10.38 -8.31
C THR A 475 -31.12 -11.15 -7.01
N THR A 476 -30.13 -10.92 -6.15
CA THR A 476 -30.05 -11.58 -4.85
C THR A 476 -30.41 -10.60 -3.72
N GLU A 477 -31.02 -11.10 -2.66
CA GLU A 477 -31.27 -10.32 -1.44
C GLU A 477 -29.97 -9.76 -0.84
N GLU A 478 -28.86 -10.44 -1.12
CA GLU A 478 -27.54 -10.03 -0.69
C GLU A 478 -27.04 -8.81 -1.44
N LEU A 479 -27.08 -8.84 -2.76
CA LEU A 479 -26.66 -7.70 -3.61
C LEU A 479 -27.44 -6.44 -3.21
N ASP A 480 -28.76 -6.56 -3.04
CA ASP A 480 -29.63 -5.44 -2.68
C ASP A 480 -29.28 -4.80 -1.32
N LYS A 481 -28.70 -5.57 -0.39
CA LYS A 481 -28.44 -5.12 0.99
C LYS A 481 -27.00 -4.70 1.24
N THR A 482 -26.05 -5.23 0.47
CA THR A 482 -24.62 -5.12 0.77
C THR A 482 -23.82 -4.40 -0.31
N TYR A 483 -24.47 -4.02 -1.40
CA TYR A 483 -23.89 -3.24 -2.48
C TYR A 483 -24.58 -1.86 -2.59
N PRO A 484 -23.84 -0.76 -2.76
CA PRO A 484 -22.37 -0.64 -2.84
C PRO A 484 -21.64 -1.01 -1.56
N THR A 485 -20.37 -1.42 -1.69
CA THR A 485 -19.51 -1.64 -0.54
C THR A 485 -19.06 -0.31 0.07
N GLN A 486 -18.66 -0.30 1.35
CA GLN A 486 -18.33 0.94 2.04
C GLN A 486 -16.93 1.43 1.67
N MET A 487 -15.97 0.53 1.65
CA MET A 487 -14.58 0.88 1.34
C MET A 487 -13.89 -0.18 0.49
N LEU A 488 -12.84 0.27 -0.19
CA LEU A 488 -11.84 -0.55 -0.85
C LEU A 488 -10.46 -0.13 -0.38
N SER A 489 -9.60 -1.05 0.01
CA SER A 489 -8.17 -0.77 0.24
C SER A 489 -7.32 -1.49 -0.79
N THR A 490 -6.37 -0.78 -1.42
CA THR A 490 -5.53 -1.35 -2.47
C THR A 490 -4.21 -0.61 -2.63
N ALA A 491 -3.29 -1.18 -3.43
CA ALA A 491 -2.04 -0.55 -3.82
C ALA A 491 -2.24 0.44 -4.99
N ARG A 492 -1.38 1.47 -5.04
CA ARG A 492 -1.40 2.47 -6.11
C ARG A 492 -1.22 1.89 -7.52
N ASP A 493 -0.44 0.81 -7.62
CA ASP A 493 -0.04 0.22 -8.90
C ASP A 493 -1.23 -0.37 -9.69
N ILE A 494 -2.31 -0.73 -8.98
CA ILE A 494 -3.53 -1.29 -9.58
C ILE A 494 -4.72 -0.32 -9.53
N MET A 495 -4.48 0.96 -9.26
CA MET A 495 -5.55 1.95 -9.23
C MET A 495 -6.21 2.11 -10.61
N GLY A 496 -5.43 2.20 -11.68
CA GLY A 496 -5.94 2.22 -13.04
C GLY A 496 -6.45 0.84 -13.49
N LEU A 497 -5.63 -0.18 -13.32
CA LEU A 497 -5.89 -1.54 -13.78
C LEU A 497 -7.13 -2.17 -13.13
N TRP A 498 -7.46 -1.80 -11.91
CA TRP A 498 -8.51 -2.42 -11.14
C TRP A 498 -9.56 -1.44 -10.64
N VAL A 499 -9.19 -0.40 -9.88
CA VAL A 499 -10.17 0.52 -9.28
C VAL A 499 -10.98 1.23 -10.36
N ALA A 500 -10.33 1.82 -11.36
CA ALA A 500 -11.02 2.54 -12.42
C ALA A 500 -11.94 1.62 -13.25
N ARG A 501 -11.49 0.40 -13.53
CA ARG A 501 -12.28 -0.59 -14.25
C ARG A 501 -13.48 -1.08 -13.44
N MET A 502 -13.32 -1.27 -12.11
CA MET A 502 -14.48 -1.55 -11.24
C MET A 502 -15.52 -0.43 -11.25
N VAL A 503 -15.08 0.82 -11.19
CA VAL A 503 -16.00 1.97 -11.27
C VAL A 503 -16.73 2.01 -12.60
N MET A 504 -16.01 1.84 -13.72
CA MET A 504 -16.61 1.82 -15.07
C MET A 504 -17.66 0.71 -15.22
N SER A 505 -17.30 -0.53 -14.85
CA SER A 505 -18.20 -1.69 -15.00
C SER A 505 -19.40 -1.61 -14.05
N SER A 506 -19.20 -1.18 -12.80
CA SER A 506 -20.26 -1.04 -11.82
C SER A 506 -21.31 -0.01 -12.26
N LEU A 507 -20.86 1.17 -12.67
CA LEU A 507 -21.76 2.22 -13.18
C LEU A 507 -22.54 1.79 -14.43
N TYR A 508 -21.94 0.93 -15.27
CA TYR A 508 -22.61 0.44 -16.46
C TYR A 508 -23.67 -0.63 -16.14
N PHE A 509 -23.35 -1.62 -15.30
CA PHE A 509 -24.19 -2.79 -15.08
C PHE A 509 -25.15 -2.66 -13.91
N THR A 510 -24.84 -1.83 -12.92
CA THR A 510 -25.65 -1.68 -11.70
C THR A 510 -26.21 -0.27 -11.52
N ASP A 511 -25.79 0.68 -12.34
CA ASP A 511 -26.11 2.11 -12.21
C ASP A 511 -25.71 2.72 -10.83
N GLN A 512 -24.80 2.07 -10.12
CA GLN A 512 -24.31 2.46 -8.81
C GLN A 512 -22.79 2.49 -8.76
N ILE A 513 -22.21 3.29 -7.84
CA ILE A 513 -20.78 3.23 -7.53
C ILE A 513 -20.45 1.90 -6.86
N PRO A 514 -19.25 1.33 -7.03
CA PRO A 514 -18.90 0.06 -6.40
C PRO A 514 -18.54 0.19 -4.91
N PHE A 515 -18.01 1.33 -4.50
CA PHE A 515 -17.57 1.65 -3.13
C PHE A 515 -17.53 3.17 -2.96
N LYS A 516 -17.62 3.64 -1.70
CA LYS A 516 -17.55 5.07 -1.36
C LYS A 516 -16.12 5.55 -1.18
N ASP A 517 -15.33 4.82 -0.41
CA ASP A 517 -13.98 5.19 -0.03
C ASP A 517 -12.94 4.26 -0.66
N VAL A 518 -11.87 4.83 -1.19
CA VAL A 518 -10.73 4.12 -1.76
C VAL A 518 -9.48 4.49 -0.99
N ILE A 519 -8.98 3.55 -0.20
CA ILE A 519 -7.75 3.72 0.57
C ILE A 519 -6.58 3.20 -0.26
N ILE A 520 -5.68 4.11 -0.65
CA ILE A 520 -4.44 3.75 -1.32
C ILE A 520 -3.34 3.65 -0.27
N HIS A 521 -3.08 2.44 0.17
CA HIS A 521 -2.06 2.17 1.16
C HIS A 521 -0.63 2.34 0.61
N PRO A 522 0.37 2.66 1.46
CA PRO A 522 1.75 2.80 1.00
C PRO A 522 2.32 1.48 0.47
N THR A 523 3.22 1.58 -0.51
CA THR A 523 3.99 0.44 -0.99
C THR A 523 5.04 0.05 0.05
N VAL A 524 5.05 -1.21 0.49
CA VAL A 524 6.01 -1.69 1.49
C VAL A 524 7.34 -2.00 0.82
N MET A 525 8.34 -1.20 1.14
CA MET A 525 9.71 -1.32 0.66
C MET A 525 10.59 -2.02 1.72
N ALA A 526 11.66 -2.67 1.28
CA ALA A 526 12.68 -3.18 2.20
C ALA A 526 13.38 -2.04 2.95
N ALA A 527 14.12 -2.35 4.01
CA ALA A 527 14.80 -1.35 4.83
C ALA A 527 15.80 -0.48 4.03
N ASP A 528 16.34 -1.01 2.92
CA ASP A 528 17.21 -0.30 1.98
C ASP A 528 16.45 0.63 1.00
N GLY A 529 15.13 0.68 1.09
CA GLY A 529 14.27 1.49 0.22
C GLY A 529 14.02 0.90 -1.17
N LYS A 530 14.38 -0.37 -1.39
CA LYS A 530 14.09 -1.07 -2.64
C LYS A 530 12.81 -1.91 -2.52
N PRO A 531 12.11 -2.17 -3.63
CA PRO A 531 10.97 -3.09 -3.63
C PRO A 531 11.36 -4.47 -3.09
N MET A 532 10.53 -5.03 -2.21
CA MET A 532 10.72 -6.38 -1.71
C MET A 532 10.45 -7.41 -2.80
N SER A 533 11.36 -8.36 -2.97
CA SER A 533 11.11 -9.52 -3.84
C SER A 533 11.87 -10.75 -3.35
N LYS A 534 11.30 -11.94 -3.60
CA LYS A 534 11.95 -13.22 -3.27
C LYS A 534 13.25 -13.42 -4.08
N SER A 535 13.27 -12.95 -5.32
CA SER A 535 14.43 -13.06 -6.21
C SER A 535 15.62 -12.22 -5.76
N ARG A 536 15.37 -11.11 -5.06
CA ARG A 536 16.41 -10.24 -4.47
C ARG A 536 16.85 -10.68 -3.09
N GLY A 537 16.16 -11.64 -2.48
CA GLY A 537 16.45 -12.11 -1.12
C GLY A 537 16.17 -11.08 -0.01
N ASN A 538 15.44 -9.99 -0.32
CA ASN A 538 15.06 -8.95 0.62
C ASN A 538 13.56 -9.00 1.02
N GLY A 539 12.86 -10.03 0.58
CA GLY A 539 11.47 -10.28 0.95
C GLY A 539 11.35 -10.80 2.38
N VAL A 540 10.39 -10.27 3.13
CA VAL A 540 10.05 -10.69 4.49
C VAL A 540 8.78 -11.53 4.44
N ASP A 541 8.79 -12.68 5.13
CA ASP A 541 7.63 -13.58 5.21
C ASP A 541 6.73 -13.14 6.38
N PRO A 542 5.45 -12.79 6.11
CA PRO A 542 4.50 -12.43 7.18
C PRO A 542 4.30 -13.53 8.21
N LEU A 543 4.30 -14.81 7.81
CA LEU A 543 4.13 -15.93 8.74
C LEU A 543 5.24 -15.98 9.77
N LYS A 544 6.49 -15.79 9.33
CA LYS A 544 7.63 -15.76 10.24
C LYS A 544 7.55 -14.59 11.23
N LEU A 545 7.10 -13.43 10.76
CA LEU A 545 6.93 -12.28 11.65
C LEU A 545 5.83 -12.53 12.70
N MET A 546 4.77 -13.24 12.34
CA MET A 546 3.75 -13.63 13.31
C MET A 546 4.29 -14.63 14.35
N GLU A 547 5.14 -15.57 13.95
CA GLU A 547 5.81 -16.48 14.87
C GLU A 547 6.72 -15.74 15.87
N ASP A 548 7.44 -14.72 15.37
CA ASP A 548 8.42 -13.97 16.17
C ASP A 548 7.79 -12.89 17.06
N TYR A 549 6.69 -12.26 16.61
CA TYR A 549 6.10 -11.07 17.25
C TYR A 549 4.64 -11.21 17.67
N GLY A 550 3.97 -12.29 17.30
CA GLY A 550 2.52 -12.47 17.44
C GLY A 550 1.74 -11.73 16.35
N ALA A 551 0.50 -12.13 16.13
CA ALA A 551 -0.39 -11.47 15.18
C ALA A 551 -0.67 -10.01 15.59
N ASP A 552 -0.96 -9.74 16.86
CA ASP A 552 -1.18 -8.39 17.39
C ASP A 552 0.05 -7.49 17.23
N GLY A 553 1.24 -8.03 17.50
CA GLY A 553 2.50 -7.30 17.36
C GLY A 553 2.78 -6.90 15.91
N MET A 554 2.50 -7.80 14.95
CA MET A 554 2.64 -7.53 13.53
C MET A 554 1.60 -6.49 13.07
N ARG A 555 0.31 -6.68 13.36
CA ARG A 555 -0.80 -5.81 12.97
C ARG A 555 -0.58 -4.37 13.44
N PHE A 556 -0.41 -4.19 14.74
CA PHE A 556 -0.19 -2.86 15.33
C PHE A 556 1.09 -2.20 14.81
N GLY A 557 2.17 -2.98 14.67
CA GLY A 557 3.44 -2.50 14.14
C GLY A 557 3.38 -2.09 12.67
N LEU A 558 2.53 -2.71 11.85
CA LEU A 558 2.26 -2.29 10.48
C LEU A 558 1.46 -0.99 10.45
N LEU A 559 0.35 -0.91 11.20
CA LEU A 559 -0.49 0.29 11.27
C LEU A 559 0.29 1.53 11.76
N MET A 560 1.20 1.38 12.73
CA MET A 560 2.08 2.46 13.19
C MET A 560 2.94 3.08 12.09
N GLN A 561 3.13 2.41 10.98
CA GLN A 561 3.99 2.84 9.88
C GLN A 561 3.20 3.46 8.71
N VAL A 562 1.86 3.46 8.78
CA VAL A 562 0.98 4.06 7.76
C VAL A 562 0.85 5.57 8.00
N THR A 563 1.87 6.33 7.61
CA THR A 563 1.99 7.77 7.89
C THR A 563 1.50 8.67 6.75
N GLY A 564 0.65 8.17 5.84
CA GLY A 564 0.22 8.90 4.66
C GLY A 564 1.31 9.08 3.58
N ALA A 565 2.53 8.55 3.79
CA ALA A 565 3.58 8.55 2.77
C ALA A 565 3.26 7.58 1.62
N GLN A 566 3.85 7.83 0.45
CA GLN A 566 3.67 6.98 -0.73
C GLN A 566 4.33 5.61 -0.57
N ASP A 567 5.52 5.57 0.03
CA ASP A 567 6.31 4.39 0.28
C ASP A 567 6.59 4.23 1.78
N LEU A 568 6.50 3.01 2.26
CA LEU A 568 6.79 2.62 3.63
C LEU A 568 8.08 1.81 3.65
N LYS A 569 9.15 2.34 4.23
CA LYS A 569 10.35 1.57 4.50
C LYS A 569 10.11 0.71 5.73
N PHE A 570 9.98 -0.59 5.52
CA PHE A 570 9.67 -1.54 6.59
C PHE A 570 10.69 -1.48 7.71
N ASN A 571 10.20 -1.23 8.91
CA ASN A 571 11.01 -1.15 10.12
C ASN A 571 10.56 -2.20 11.14
N GLU A 572 11.30 -3.28 11.25
CA GLU A 572 11.03 -4.40 12.15
C GLU A 572 11.06 -4.01 13.64
N ASN A 573 11.80 -2.95 14.01
CA ASN A 573 11.78 -2.44 15.38
C ASN A 573 10.40 -1.95 15.83
N LYS A 574 9.53 -1.56 14.89
CA LYS A 574 8.14 -1.21 15.21
C LYS A 574 7.36 -2.44 15.67
N LEU A 575 7.63 -3.61 15.09
CA LEU A 575 7.01 -4.88 15.52
C LEU A 575 7.50 -5.29 16.90
N VAL A 576 8.81 -5.15 17.17
CA VAL A 576 9.39 -5.36 18.51
C VAL A 576 8.71 -4.47 19.54
N SER A 577 8.55 -3.17 19.23
CA SER A 577 7.89 -2.22 20.14
C SER A 577 6.42 -2.60 20.36
N SER A 578 5.72 -3.04 19.32
CA SER A 578 4.32 -3.44 19.39
C SER A 578 4.12 -4.72 20.20
N ARG A 579 5.00 -5.71 20.05
CA ARG A 579 4.99 -6.90 20.91
C ARG A 579 5.23 -6.52 22.39
N ASN A 580 6.17 -5.61 22.65
CA ASN A 580 6.44 -5.14 24.01
C ASN A 580 5.22 -4.38 24.57
N PHE A 581 4.49 -3.68 23.72
CA PHE A 581 3.25 -3.00 24.07
C PHE A 581 2.15 -4.01 24.43
N ALA A 582 1.95 -5.07 23.66
CA ALA A 582 1.03 -6.16 24.01
C ALA A 582 1.37 -6.76 25.39
N ASN A 583 2.66 -6.97 25.68
CA ASN A 583 3.10 -7.43 26.99
C ASN A 583 2.81 -6.42 28.12
N LYS A 584 2.96 -5.11 27.83
CA LYS A 584 2.63 -4.04 28.79
C LYS A 584 1.13 -4.04 29.10
N ILE A 585 0.28 -4.21 28.08
CA ILE A 585 -1.18 -4.30 28.24
C ILE A 585 -1.57 -5.48 29.14
N ARG A 586 -1.03 -6.68 28.88
CA ARG A 586 -1.26 -7.86 29.73
C ARG A 586 -0.82 -7.65 31.17
N ASN A 587 0.34 -7.05 31.38
CA ASN A 587 0.86 -6.82 32.73
C ASN A 587 0.02 -5.80 33.52
N ALA A 588 -0.45 -4.74 32.85
CA ALA A 588 -1.34 -3.75 33.43
C ALA A 588 -2.70 -4.37 33.79
N ALA A 589 -3.29 -5.12 32.87
CA ALA A 589 -4.54 -5.85 33.13
C ALA A 589 -4.40 -6.84 34.28
N ARG A 590 -3.31 -7.60 34.33
CA ARG A 590 -3.03 -8.52 35.43
C ARG A 590 -2.94 -7.78 36.77
N PHE A 591 -2.29 -6.60 36.81
CA PHE A 591 -2.26 -5.78 38.03
C PHE A 591 -3.65 -5.37 38.46
N VAL A 592 -4.50 -4.89 37.53
CA VAL A 592 -5.89 -4.54 37.82
C VAL A 592 -6.62 -5.74 38.37
N MET A 593 -6.60 -6.89 37.68
CA MET A 593 -7.31 -8.11 38.09
C MET A 593 -6.88 -8.65 39.46
N MET A 594 -5.58 -8.58 39.79
CA MET A 594 -5.06 -8.97 41.11
C MET A 594 -5.61 -8.12 42.28
N ASN A 595 -6.21 -6.98 41.98
CA ASN A 595 -6.81 -6.09 42.98
C ASN A 595 -8.34 -6.13 42.96
N LEU A 596 -8.95 -7.11 42.29
CA LEU A 596 -10.40 -7.24 42.14
C LEU A 596 -11.03 -8.40 42.93
N ASP A 597 -10.31 -9.01 43.90
CA ASP A 597 -10.83 -10.14 44.72
C ASP A 597 -12.11 -9.81 45.46
N ASP A 598 -12.28 -8.56 45.91
CA ASP A 598 -13.44 -8.01 46.59
C ASP A 598 -14.26 -7.04 45.72
N TYR A 599 -14.11 -7.10 44.41
CA TYR A 599 -14.74 -6.20 43.47
C TYR A 599 -16.26 -6.38 43.43
N THR A 600 -16.96 -5.26 43.52
CA THR A 600 -18.42 -5.20 43.35
C THR A 600 -18.71 -4.35 42.09
N PRO A 601 -19.34 -4.95 41.05
CA PRO A 601 -19.75 -4.21 39.86
C PRO A 601 -20.63 -2.99 40.20
N GLY A 602 -20.48 -1.96 39.39
CA GLY A 602 -21.28 -0.73 39.51
C GLY A 602 -20.73 0.35 38.60
N ALA A 603 -21.46 1.44 38.46
CA ALA A 603 -21.07 2.58 37.66
C ALA A 603 -19.71 3.15 38.11
N PRO A 604 -18.87 3.63 37.19
CA PRO A 604 -17.63 4.32 37.54
C PRO A 604 -17.96 5.58 38.37
N TYR A 605 -17.05 5.93 39.29
CA TYR A 605 -17.24 7.07 40.18
C TYR A 605 -15.93 7.85 40.36
N PRO A 606 -15.60 8.76 39.43
CA PRO A 606 -14.36 9.52 39.48
C PRO A 606 -14.40 10.59 40.58
N THR A 607 -13.76 10.33 41.72
CA THR A 607 -13.80 11.18 42.92
C THR A 607 -12.56 12.06 43.09
N THR A 608 -11.41 11.56 42.66
CA THR A 608 -10.13 12.27 42.84
C THR A 608 -9.75 13.06 41.59
N PRO A 609 -8.85 14.06 41.69
CA PRO A 609 -8.29 14.71 40.51
C PRO A 609 -7.69 13.73 39.50
N ALA A 610 -7.03 12.65 39.98
CA ALA A 610 -6.46 11.62 39.12
C ALA A 610 -7.52 10.80 38.38
N ASP A 611 -8.67 10.50 39.02
CA ASP A 611 -9.79 9.83 38.35
C ASP A 611 -10.38 10.73 37.27
N ARG A 612 -10.69 12.00 37.60
CA ARG A 612 -11.27 12.96 36.65
C ARG A 612 -10.33 13.21 35.47
N TRP A 613 -9.04 13.28 35.73
CA TRP A 613 -8.03 13.40 34.69
C TRP A 613 -8.04 12.22 33.71
N ILE A 614 -7.92 10.99 34.20
CA ILE A 614 -7.85 9.85 33.29
C ILE A 614 -9.14 9.63 32.51
N PHE A 615 -10.29 9.95 33.11
CA PHE A 615 -11.60 9.91 32.43
C PHE A 615 -11.69 10.99 31.36
N SER A 616 -11.23 12.21 31.64
CA SER A 616 -11.14 13.30 30.66
C SER A 616 -10.22 12.91 29.49
N ARG A 617 -9.06 12.35 29.78
CA ARG A 617 -8.11 11.86 28.76
C ARG A 617 -8.71 10.75 27.91
N LEU A 618 -9.43 9.82 28.53
CA LEU A 618 -10.12 8.72 27.85
C LEU A 618 -11.22 9.23 26.94
N ALA A 619 -12.04 10.18 27.40
CA ALA A 619 -13.09 10.81 26.58
C ALA A 619 -12.51 11.50 25.34
N ARG A 620 -11.40 12.26 25.50
CA ARG A 620 -10.71 12.87 24.37
C ARG A 620 -10.12 11.83 23.41
N LEU A 621 -9.57 10.74 23.96
CA LEU A 621 -9.02 9.66 23.15
C LEU A 621 -10.09 9.03 22.28
N VAL A 622 -11.27 8.72 22.83
CA VAL A 622 -12.37 8.12 22.04
C VAL A 622 -12.73 9.02 20.86
N ALA A 623 -12.94 10.31 21.11
CA ALA A 623 -13.28 11.26 20.06
C ALA A 623 -12.17 11.39 18.98
N SER A 624 -10.91 11.36 19.39
CA SER A 624 -9.77 11.43 18.47
C SER A 624 -9.62 10.15 17.64
N ILE A 625 -9.89 8.98 18.23
CA ILE A 625 -9.86 7.71 17.52
C ILE A 625 -10.99 7.61 16.50
N ASP A 626 -12.19 8.09 16.84
CA ASP A 626 -13.31 8.16 15.89
C ASP A 626 -12.98 9.01 14.66
N GLU A 627 -12.35 10.17 14.86
CA GLU A 627 -11.90 11.01 13.74
C GLU A 627 -10.77 10.35 12.94
N ALA A 628 -9.83 9.66 13.60
CA ALA A 628 -8.77 8.94 12.93
C ALA A 628 -9.31 7.78 12.05
N TYR A 629 -10.37 7.10 12.47
CA TYR A 629 -11.04 6.09 11.64
C TYR A 629 -11.75 6.70 10.44
N LYS A 630 -12.43 7.84 10.64
CA LYS A 630 -13.13 8.55 9.58
C LYS A 630 -12.18 9.04 8.48
N GLU A 631 -11.00 9.51 8.85
CA GLU A 631 -9.97 9.99 7.92
C GLU A 631 -8.95 8.90 7.51
N TYR A 632 -9.09 7.66 8.01
CA TYR A 632 -8.19 6.53 7.78
C TYR A 632 -6.73 6.80 8.19
N GLU A 633 -6.53 7.55 9.30
CA GLU A 633 -5.21 7.92 9.83
C GLU A 633 -4.68 6.91 10.85
N PHE A 634 -4.33 5.72 10.39
CA PHE A 634 -3.98 4.58 11.25
C PHE A 634 -2.72 4.79 12.09
N SER A 635 -1.74 5.53 11.58
CA SER A 635 -0.52 5.84 12.34
C SER A 635 -0.82 6.74 13.54
N ASP A 636 -1.70 7.72 13.38
CA ASP A 636 -2.11 8.63 14.45
C ASP A 636 -2.98 7.90 15.47
N MET A 637 -3.93 7.11 15.01
CA MET A 637 -4.71 6.20 15.86
C MET A 637 -3.80 5.36 16.76
N THR A 638 -2.84 4.65 16.19
CA THR A 638 -1.95 3.78 16.98
C THR A 638 -1.03 4.54 17.91
N ARG A 639 -0.57 5.73 17.51
CA ARG A 639 0.26 6.61 18.35
C ARG A 639 -0.50 7.07 19.60
N GLU A 640 -1.75 7.47 19.45
CA GLU A 640 -2.59 7.96 20.55
C GLU A 640 -2.99 6.84 21.49
N LEU A 641 -3.40 5.69 20.96
CA LEU A 641 -3.67 4.48 21.76
C LEU A 641 -2.44 4.07 22.58
N TYR A 642 -1.27 4.06 21.96
CA TYR A 642 -0.02 3.75 22.64
C TYR A 642 0.30 4.77 23.75
N ALA A 643 0.20 6.07 23.44
CA ALA A 643 0.50 7.15 24.37
C ALA A 643 -0.42 7.11 25.59
N PHE A 644 -1.72 7.00 25.37
CA PHE A 644 -2.70 6.90 26.46
C PHE A 644 -2.42 5.67 27.35
N PHE A 645 -2.35 4.48 26.73
CA PHE A 645 -2.24 3.26 27.52
C PHE A 645 -0.90 3.15 28.26
N TRP A 646 0.21 3.46 27.59
CA TRP A 646 1.55 3.36 28.18
C TRP A 646 1.85 4.52 29.12
N ASN A 647 1.77 5.77 28.61
CA ASN A 647 2.28 6.94 29.34
C ASN A 647 1.28 7.49 30.37
N GLU A 648 -0.03 7.33 30.14
CA GLU A 648 -1.05 7.88 31.03
C GLU A 648 -1.63 6.81 31.97
N PHE A 649 -2.21 5.73 31.43
CA PHE A 649 -2.82 4.69 32.23
C PHE A 649 -1.79 3.89 33.06
N CYS A 650 -0.74 3.34 32.39
CA CYS A 650 0.23 2.50 33.09
C CYS A 650 1.21 3.27 33.95
N ASP A 651 1.81 4.35 33.45
CA ASP A 651 2.89 5.02 34.15
C ASP A 651 2.40 5.97 35.25
N TRP A 652 1.14 6.41 35.17
CA TRP A 652 0.57 7.34 36.13
C TRP A 652 -0.68 6.80 36.83
N TYR A 653 -1.78 6.50 36.10
CA TYR A 653 -3.05 6.20 36.77
C TYR A 653 -2.98 4.95 37.65
N ILE A 654 -2.34 3.88 37.15
CA ILE A 654 -2.08 2.68 37.96
C ILE A 654 -1.25 3.01 39.21
N GLU A 655 -0.20 3.82 39.09
CA GLU A 655 0.64 4.18 40.24
C GLU A 655 -0.12 5.04 41.26
N LEU A 656 -0.92 5.99 40.81
CA LEU A 656 -1.78 6.83 41.63
C LEU A 656 -2.93 6.03 42.33
N SER A 657 -3.32 4.91 41.75
CA SER A 657 -4.34 4.01 42.31
C SER A 657 -3.85 3.13 43.45
N LYS A 658 -2.54 2.81 43.52
CA LYS A 658 -1.99 1.86 44.51
C LYS A 658 -2.30 2.20 45.97
N PRO A 659 -2.12 3.47 46.43
CA PRO A 659 -2.46 3.82 47.83
C PRO A 659 -3.93 3.60 48.15
N ARG A 660 -4.81 3.91 47.24
CA ARG A 660 -6.27 3.77 47.40
C ARG A 660 -6.70 2.30 47.44
N LEU A 661 -6.10 1.48 46.58
CA LEU A 661 -6.30 0.03 46.59
C LEU A 661 -5.83 -0.61 47.91
N ALA A 662 -4.77 -0.06 48.54
CA ALA A 662 -4.26 -0.52 49.83
C ALA A 662 -5.08 -0.03 51.03
N ALA A 663 -5.76 1.12 50.91
CA ALA A 663 -6.51 1.73 52.03
C ALA A 663 -7.78 0.97 52.42
N GLY A 664 -8.42 0.28 51.47
CA GLY A 664 -9.69 -0.43 51.67
C GLY A 664 -10.91 0.48 51.66
N GLY A 665 -12.09 -0.10 52.01
CA GLY A 665 -13.35 0.62 52.14
C GLY A 665 -13.94 1.18 50.83
N GLN A 666 -14.72 2.26 50.96
CA GLN A 666 -15.44 2.86 49.83
C GLN A 666 -14.50 3.44 48.76
N ASP A 667 -13.33 3.98 49.16
CA ASP A 667 -12.36 4.54 48.23
C ASP A 667 -11.70 3.43 47.38
N ARG A 668 -11.38 2.28 47.98
CA ARG A 668 -10.93 1.10 47.22
C ARG A 668 -11.99 0.64 46.24
N ALA A 669 -13.26 0.55 46.64
CA ALA A 669 -14.34 0.10 45.74
C ALA A 669 -14.55 1.08 44.56
N ALA A 670 -14.48 2.39 44.82
CA ALA A 670 -14.57 3.40 43.78
C ALA A 670 -13.35 3.29 42.81
N CYS A 671 -12.14 3.14 43.32
CA CYS A 671 -10.91 2.98 42.57
C CYS A 671 -10.96 1.73 41.66
N GLN A 672 -11.45 0.60 42.17
CA GLN A 672 -11.63 -0.64 41.41
C GLN A 672 -12.59 -0.44 40.22
N ARG A 673 -13.75 0.20 40.44
CA ARG A 673 -14.73 0.47 39.36
C ARG A 673 -14.13 1.38 38.29
N ASN A 674 -13.40 2.41 38.69
CA ASN A 674 -12.74 3.33 37.77
C ASN A 674 -11.66 2.62 36.96
N LEU A 675 -10.83 1.78 37.59
CA LEU A 675 -9.80 0.99 36.90
C LEU A 675 -10.40 0.02 35.87
N VAL A 676 -11.47 -0.67 36.24
CA VAL A 676 -12.19 -1.60 35.34
C VAL A 676 -12.78 -0.87 34.18
N PHE A 677 -13.46 0.27 34.42
CA PHE A 677 -14.04 1.08 33.35
C PHE A 677 -13.01 1.60 32.36
N VAL A 678 -11.91 2.20 32.85
CA VAL A 678 -10.85 2.73 32.00
C VAL A 678 -10.17 1.61 31.19
N LEU A 679 -9.90 0.47 31.83
CA LEU A 679 -9.30 -0.68 31.18
C LEU A 679 -10.23 -1.25 30.09
N ASP A 680 -11.50 -1.51 30.40
CA ASP A 680 -12.48 -2.03 29.45
C ASP A 680 -12.62 -1.12 28.23
N THR A 681 -12.80 0.18 28.45
CA THR A 681 -12.91 1.15 27.36
C THR A 681 -11.64 1.18 26.51
N ALA A 682 -10.45 1.17 27.12
CA ALA A 682 -9.19 1.14 26.40
C ALA A 682 -8.98 -0.16 25.61
N LEU A 683 -9.45 -1.31 26.13
CA LEU A 683 -9.41 -2.58 25.40
C LEU A 683 -10.33 -2.55 24.17
N ARG A 684 -11.50 -1.93 24.27
CA ARG A 684 -12.42 -1.75 23.12
C ARG A 684 -11.77 -0.93 22.02
N LEU A 685 -11.11 0.18 22.36
CA LEU A 685 -10.41 1.02 21.40
C LEU A 685 -9.21 0.29 20.72
N LEU A 686 -8.50 -0.55 21.49
CA LEU A 686 -7.35 -1.31 20.99
C LEU A 686 -7.74 -2.54 20.15
N HIS A 687 -8.93 -3.09 20.38
CA HIS A 687 -9.36 -4.40 19.83
C HIS A 687 -9.28 -4.49 18.30
N PRO A 688 -9.71 -3.52 17.51
CA PRO A 688 -9.60 -3.63 16.06
C PRO A 688 -8.16 -3.79 15.54
N ALA A 689 -7.19 -3.17 16.21
CA ALA A 689 -5.78 -3.25 15.86
C ALA A 689 -5.05 -4.44 16.50
N MET A 690 -5.44 -4.82 17.74
CA MET A 690 -4.81 -5.88 18.55
C MET A 690 -5.86 -6.84 19.11
N PRO A 691 -6.54 -7.62 18.24
CA PRO A 691 -7.74 -8.36 18.64
C PRO A 691 -7.50 -9.47 19.66
N PHE A 692 -6.34 -10.11 19.66
CA PHE A 692 -6.10 -11.30 20.46
C PHE A 692 -5.84 -10.98 21.95
N VAL A 693 -4.88 -10.12 22.22
CA VAL A 693 -4.51 -9.76 23.61
C VAL A 693 -5.66 -9.06 24.31
N THR A 694 -6.41 -8.22 23.58
CA THR A 694 -7.54 -7.49 24.14
C THR A 694 -8.71 -8.42 24.44
N GLU A 695 -9.01 -9.34 23.54
CA GLU A 695 -10.05 -10.35 23.77
C GLU A 695 -9.72 -11.25 24.96
N GLN A 696 -8.46 -11.75 25.03
CA GLN A 696 -8.08 -12.60 26.16
C GLN A 696 -8.28 -11.90 27.50
N ILE A 697 -7.84 -10.62 27.58
CA ILE A 697 -8.01 -9.84 28.81
C ILE A 697 -9.50 -9.64 29.12
N TYR A 698 -10.30 -9.31 28.12
CA TYR A 698 -11.74 -9.15 28.27
C TYR A 698 -12.40 -10.44 28.81
N GLN A 699 -11.99 -11.62 28.30
CA GLN A 699 -12.52 -12.89 28.80
C GLN A 699 -12.14 -13.14 30.26
N ASP A 700 -10.96 -12.72 30.69
CA ASP A 700 -10.45 -12.91 32.07
C ASP A 700 -11.01 -11.87 33.07
N MET A 701 -11.54 -10.73 32.61
CA MET A 701 -12.08 -9.67 33.47
C MET A 701 -13.36 -10.12 34.17
N PRO A 702 -13.49 -9.84 35.50
CA PRO A 702 -14.68 -10.15 36.26
C PRO A 702 -15.81 -9.16 35.96
N GLY A 703 -17.05 -9.59 36.14
CA GLY A 703 -18.27 -8.78 36.01
C GLY A 703 -19.19 -9.23 34.88
N GLU A 704 -20.33 -8.54 34.75
CA GLU A 704 -21.23 -8.75 33.61
C GLU A 704 -20.63 -8.12 32.35
N LYS A 705 -20.69 -8.85 31.26
CA LYS A 705 -20.20 -8.41 29.94
C LYS A 705 -21.43 -8.13 29.06
N ASP A 706 -21.34 -7.03 28.30
CA ASP A 706 -22.37 -6.68 27.33
C ASP A 706 -22.38 -7.61 26.10
N SER A 707 -21.30 -8.36 25.90
CA SER A 707 -21.18 -9.36 24.84
C SER A 707 -20.32 -10.53 25.29
N PRO A 708 -20.56 -11.76 24.74
CA PRO A 708 -19.69 -12.92 25.02
C PRO A 708 -18.26 -12.76 24.52
N TYR A 709 -18.03 -11.92 23.50
CA TYR A 709 -16.72 -11.61 22.96
C TYR A 709 -16.55 -10.10 22.75
N LEU A 710 -15.35 -9.58 22.97
CA LEU A 710 -15.04 -8.17 22.84
C LEU A 710 -15.29 -7.64 21.42
N MET A 711 -15.02 -8.46 20.42
CA MET A 711 -15.28 -8.08 19.01
C MET A 711 -16.75 -7.78 18.71
N MET A 712 -17.68 -8.19 19.56
CA MET A 712 -19.12 -7.97 19.46
C MET A 712 -19.62 -6.97 20.51
N ALA A 713 -18.77 -6.48 21.39
CA ALA A 713 -19.09 -5.46 22.38
C ALA A 713 -19.28 -4.09 21.71
N ALA A 714 -20.08 -3.23 22.34
CA ALA A 714 -20.34 -1.91 21.80
C ALA A 714 -19.07 -1.03 21.79
N TRP A 715 -18.89 -0.28 20.69
CA TRP A 715 -17.86 0.76 20.63
C TRP A 715 -18.16 1.86 21.64
N PRO A 716 -17.16 2.45 22.32
CA PRO A 716 -17.38 3.54 23.26
C PRO A 716 -18.01 4.77 22.59
N ASP A 717 -19.03 5.32 23.19
CA ASP A 717 -19.75 6.50 22.68
C ASP A 717 -19.02 7.78 23.10
N ALA A 718 -18.48 8.53 22.13
CA ALA A 718 -17.76 9.76 22.35
C ALA A 718 -18.65 10.88 22.93
N GLU A 719 -19.95 10.94 22.56
CA GLU A 719 -20.88 11.96 23.05
C GLU A 719 -21.23 11.70 24.53
N GLU A 720 -21.46 10.43 24.89
CA GLU A 720 -21.72 10.05 26.30
C GLU A 720 -20.48 10.33 27.17
N LEU A 721 -19.27 9.98 26.67
CA LEU A 721 -18.03 10.16 27.42
C LEU A 721 -17.61 11.63 27.51
N ALA A 722 -18.08 12.52 26.63
CA ALA A 722 -17.77 13.95 26.67
C ALA A 722 -18.16 14.61 28.01
N ALA A 723 -19.13 14.01 28.75
CA ALA A 723 -19.51 14.46 30.09
C ALA A 723 -18.36 14.36 31.12
N TYR A 724 -17.33 13.55 30.85
CA TYR A 724 -16.18 13.40 31.73
C TYR A 724 -15.02 14.39 31.42
N ILE A 725 -15.14 15.23 30.40
CA ILE A 725 -14.08 16.18 30.04
C ILE A 725 -13.94 17.22 31.13
N ASP A 726 -12.77 17.24 31.79
CA ASP A 726 -12.43 18.11 32.89
C ASP A 726 -11.04 18.76 32.68
N PRO A 727 -10.98 19.95 32.02
CA PRO A 727 -9.72 20.64 31.77
C PRO A 727 -8.97 21.07 33.04
N ALA A 728 -9.71 21.28 34.15
CA ALA A 728 -9.07 21.62 35.41
C ALA A 728 -8.33 20.41 36.02
N ALA A 729 -8.91 19.23 35.94
CA ALA A 729 -8.22 17.99 36.35
C ALA A 729 -7.02 17.69 35.43
N GLU A 730 -7.14 17.97 34.14
CA GLU A 730 -6.01 17.81 33.20
C GLU A 730 -4.84 18.73 33.56
N ARG A 731 -5.07 20.01 33.85
CA ARG A 731 -4.01 20.94 34.32
C ARG A 731 -3.41 20.51 35.65
N ALA A 732 -4.25 20.11 36.62
CA ALA A 732 -3.79 19.64 37.91
C ALA A 732 -2.81 18.46 37.81
N LEU A 733 -3.13 17.49 36.98
CA LEU A 733 -2.28 16.31 36.76
C LEU A 733 -1.09 16.63 35.83
N ALA A 734 -1.17 17.58 34.94
CA ALA A 734 -0.03 18.06 34.14
C ALA A 734 1.07 18.60 35.07
N ILE A 735 0.73 19.43 36.05
CA ILE A 735 1.66 19.92 37.07
C ILE A 735 2.31 18.76 37.85
N VAL A 736 1.52 17.79 38.30
CA VAL A 736 2.05 16.60 39.04
C VAL A 736 3.01 15.81 38.13
N THR A 737 2.57 15.43 36.95
CA THR A 737 3.32 14.52 36.06
C THR A 737 4.60 15.17 35.53
N GLN A 738 4.55 16.44 35.19
CA GLN A 738 5.71 17.19 34.69
C GLN A 738 6.71 17.47 35.84
N SER A 739 6.21 17.87 37.02
CA SER A 739 7.06 18.06 38.21
C SER A 739 7.80 16.78 38.59
N VAL A 740 7.09 15.68 38.75
CA VAL A 740 7.68 14.39 39.12
C VAL A 740 8.63 13.87 38.06
N SER A 741 8.30 14.02 36.79
CA SER A 741 9.16 13.65 35.65
C SER A 741 10.43 14.53 35.62
N GLY A 742 10.29 15.83 35.90
CA GLY A 742 11.39 16.76 36.04
C GLY A 742 12.35 16.34 37.16
N ILE A 743 11.79 16.01 38.32
CA ILE A 743 12.56 15.53 39.49
C ILE A 743 13.28 14.21 39.17
N ARG A 744 12.60 13.25 38.57
CA ARG A 744 13.20 11.96 38.15
C ARG A 744 14.31 12.17 37.14
N SER A 745 14.14 13.08 36.18
CA SER A 745 15.18 13.45 35.21
C SER A 745 16.40 14.06 35.88
N ILE A 746 16.20 14.94 36.86
CA ILE A 746 17.29 15.53 37.67
C ILE A 746 18.04 14.42 38.41
N ARG A 747 17.35 13.51 39.10
CA ARG A 747 17.95 12.39 39.79
C ARG A 747 18.79 11.52 38.85
N ALA A 748 18.23 11.15 37.70
CA ALA A 748 18.94 10.33 36.72
C ALA A 748 20.19 11.04 36.18
N ARG A 749 20.08 12.34 35.90
CA ARG A 749 21.20 13.16 35.40
C ARG A 749 22.38 13.22 36.36
N TYR A 750 22.09 13.45 37.63
CA TYR A 750 23.14 13.64 38.66
C TYR A 750 23.44 12.37 39.46
N GLY A 751 22.88 11.21 39.07
CA GLY A 751 23.10 9.93 39.77
C GLY A 751 22.58 9.91 41.19
N ILE A 752 21.56 10.70 41.54
CA ILE A 752 21.01 10.83 42.88
C ILE A 752 20.05 9.67 43.16
N SER A 753 20.27 8.96 44.27
CA SER A 753 19.43 7.84 44.69
C SER A 753 17.95 8.27 44.81
N PRO A 754 17.00 7.44 44.35
CA PRO A 754 15.55 7.70 44.59
C PRO A 754 15.18 7.81 46.07
N LYS A 755 15.99 7.26 46.98
CA LYS A 755 15.79 7.30 48.44
C LYS A 755 16.25 8.61 49.09
N THR A 756 17.05 9.40 48.38
CA THR A 756 17.52 10.71 48.91
C THR A 756 16.39 11.71 48.80
N LYS A 757 16.01 12.35 49.88
CA LYS A 757 15.01 13.44 49.88
C LYS A 757 15.63 14.71 49.32
N LEU A 758 14.97 15.36 48.35
CA LEU A 758 15.41 16.62 47.74
C LEU A 758 14.59 17.78 48.25
N GLU A 759 15.19 18.97 48.38
CA GLU A 759 14.45 20.20 48.63
C GLU A 759 14.05 20.86 47.34
N MET A 760 12.82 21.37 47.31
CA MET A 760 12.23 21.97 46.13
C MET A 760 11.58 23.31 46.44
N THR A 761 11.89 24.35 45.71
CA THR A 761 11.22 25.66 45.72
C THR A 761 10.42 25.81 44.41
N VAL A 762 9.23 26.34 44.51
CA VAL A 762 8.32 26.52 43.36
C VAL A 762 7.97 28.01 43.18
N LYS A 763 8.22 28.50 41.98
CA LYS A 763 7.78 29.80 41.53
C LYS A 763 6.63 29.62 40.54
N ALA A 764 5.49 30.13 40.87
CA ALA A 764 4.31 30.09 40.02
C ALA A 764 4.12 31.39 39.24
N GLN A 765 3.47 31.32 38.10
CA GLN A 765 3.22 32.51 37.28
C GLN A 765 1.98 33.31 37.72
N SER A 766 1.12 32.72 38.55
CA SER A 766 -0.10 33.36 39.06
C SER A 766 -0.52 32.77 40.41
N ALA A 767 -1.39 33.47 41.12
CA ALA A 767 -2.00 32.99 42.36
C ALA A 767 -2.82 31.70 42.14
N GLU A 768 -3.45 31.54 40.99
CA GLU A 768 -4.18 30.36 40.59
C GLU A 768 -3.22 29.12 40.47
N ALA A 769 -2.07 29.36 39.84
CA ALA A 769 -1.03 28.33 39.74
C ALA A 769 -0.41 27.93 41.09
N VAL A 770 -0.30 28.88 42.04
CA VAL A 770 0.09 28.60 43.43
C VAL A 770 -0.93 27.70 44.09
N GLN A 771 -2.22 28.05 44.02
CA GLN A 771 -3.28 27.25 44.63
C GLN A 771 -3.33 25.84 44.04
N LEU A 772 -3.27 25.74 42.72
CA LEU A 772 -3.33 24.46 42.00
C LEU A 772 -2.14 23.54 42.35
N PHE A 773 -0.94 24.11 42.50
CA PHE A 773 0.22 23.39 42.95
C PHE A 773 0.07 22.93 44.40
N GLU A 774 -0.36 23.78 45.30
CA GLU A 774 -0.57 23.47 46.73
C GLU A 774 -1.59 22.36 46.93
N GLU A 775 -2.69 22.35 46.16
CA GLU A 775 -3.69 21.26 46.15
C GLU A 775 -3.08 19.90 45.75
N GLN A 776 -2.10 19.88 44.87
CA GLN A 776 -1.46 18.66 44.38
C GLN A 776 -0.11 18.36 45.08
N GLN A 777 0.35 19.22 45.96
CA GLN A 777 1.66 19.14 46.61
C GLN A 777 1.93 17.78 47.26
N ASN A 778 0.93 17.18 47.93
CA ASN A 778 1.08 15.90 48.60
C ASN A 778 1.42 14.74 47.63
N LEU A 779 0.85 14.77 46.41
CA LEU A 779 1.16 13.80 45.37
C LEU A 779 2.60 14.01 44.84
N ILE A 780 2.99 15.24 44.61
CA ILE A 780 4.32 15.58 44.09
C ILE A 780 5.39 15.18 45.12
N VAL A 781 5.16 15.51 46.40
CA VAL A 781 6.04 15.12 47.51
C VAL A 781 6.21 13.62 47.62
N ALA A 782 5.09 12.87 47.59
CA ALA A 782 5.11 11.41 47.71
C ALA A 782 5.80 10.71 46.52
N LEU A 783 5.49 11.14 45.25
CA LEU A 783 5.99 10.51 44.04
C LEU A 783 7.41 10.97 43.66
N GLY A 784 7.76 12.21 44.03
CA GLY A 784 9.06 12.81 43.76
C GLY A 784 10.09 12.55 44.84
N ASN A 785 9.65 12.12 46.05
CA ASN A 785 10.44 12.07 47.26
C ASN A 785 11.16 13.40 47.51
N VAL A 786 10.39 14.50 47.57
CA VAL A 786 10.87 15.86 47.76
C VAL A 786 10.28 16.47 49.04
N GLU A 787 10.86 17.57 49.48
CA GLU A 787 10.30 18.49 50.49
C GLU A 787 10.11 19.86 49.82
N VAL A 788 8.87 20.35 49.83
CA VAL A 788 8.57 21.67 49.28
C VAL A 788 8.88 22.75 50.33
N VAL A 789 9.85 23.57 50.06
CA VAL A 789 10.35 24.62 51.00
C VAL A 789 9.52 25.90 50.86
N ALA A 790 9.16 26.28 49.66
CA ALA A 790 8.36 27.46 49.37
C ALA A 790 7.59 27.31 48.08
N VAL A 791 6.40 27.88 48.04
CA VAL A 791 5.56 28.05 46.84
C VAL A 791 5.05 29.48 46.78
N SER A 792 5.39 30.26 45.79
CA SER A 792 4.85 31.64 45.63
C SER A 792 5.15 32.18 44.22
N GLU A 793 4.47 33.26 43.86
CA GLU A 793 4.74 34.02 42.63
C GLU A 793 6.12 34.73 42.66
N THR A 794 6.62 35.02 43.85
CA THR A 794 7.86 35.76 44.10
C THR A 794 9.02 34.90 44.55
N ALA A 795 8.88 33.59 44.53
CA ALA A 795 9.96 32.69 44.95
C ALA A 795 11.20 32.91 44.09
N GLU A 796 12.35 33.02 44.76
CA GLU A 796 13.63 33.17 44.06
C GLU A 796 14.31 31.84 43.89
N LYS A 797 15.09 31.69 42.79
CA LYS A 797 15.89 30.51 42.54
C LYS A 797 16.92 30.33 43.62
N PRO A 798 16.90 29.21 44.39
CA PRO A 798 17.92 28.91 45.36
C PRO A 798 19.31 28.75 44.71
N ALA A 799 20.37 29.15 45.44
CA ALA A 799 21.74 28.85 45.02
C ALA A 799 21.94 27.32 44.84
N GLU A 800 22.81 26.95 43.93
CA GLU A 800 23.09 25.54 43.62
C GLU A 800 21.83 24.68 43.35
N SER A 801 20.89 25.25 42.61
CA SER A 801 19.65 24.57 42.19
C SER A 801 19.54 24.45 40.67
N THR A 802 18.81 23.44 40.23
CA THR A 802 18.44 23.30 38.79
C THR A 802 16.94 23.49 38.59
N MET A 803 16.58 24.11 37.50
CA MET A 803 15.19 24.44 37.18
C MET A 803 14.57 23.41 36.22
N ARG A 804 13.26 23.18 36.37
CA ARG A 804 12.40 22.55 35.39
C ARG A 804 11.08 23.31 35.33
N LEU A 805 10.54 23.40 34.13
CA LEU A 805 9.21 23.95 33.91
C LEU A 805 8.18 22.83 34.01
N ALA A 806 7.08 23.10 34.70
CA ALA A 806 5.94 22.20 34.81
C ALA A 806 4.66 23.04 34.70
N ASP A 807 4.04 23.04 33.49
CA ASP A 807 2.94 23.94 33.15
C ASP A 807 3.28 25.41 33.49
N ASP A 808 2.48 26.10 34.29
CA ASP A 808 2.68 27.48 34.73
C ASP A 808 3.57 27.64 35.98
N VAL A 809 4.37 26.60 36.33
CA VAL A 809 5.26 26.69 37.48
C VAL A 809 6.70 26.32 37.13
N GLU A 810 7.65 27.08 37.68
CA GLU A 810 9.07 26.78 37.66
C GLU A 810 9.43 26.05 38.94
N ILE A 811 9.91 24.79 38.84
CA ILE A 811 10.38 24.02 39.99
C ILE A 811 11.91 24.13 40.08
N TYR A 812 12.41 24.57 41.21
CA TYR A 812 13.83 24.63 41.53
C TYR A 812 14.17 23.52 42.52
N VAL A 813 15.03 22.59 42.12
CA VAL A 813 15.50 21.50 43.00
C VAL A 813 16.90 21.82 43.46
N ALA A 814 17.05 21.97 44.81
CA ALA A 814 18.33 22.23 45.43
C ALA A 814 19.23 20.98 45.34
N LEU A 815 20.47 21.19 44.94
CA LEU A 815 21.47 20.15 44.74
C LEU A 815 22.71 20.38 45.63
N SER A 816 22.64 21.38 46.54
CA SER A 816 23.73 21.73 47.47
C SER A 816 24.11 20.52 48.32
N GLY A 817 25.38 20.23 48.38
CA GLY A 817 25.92 19.08 49.12
C GLY A 817 25.66 17.70 48.48
N LEU A 818 24.91 17.64 47.35
CA LEU A 818 24.63 16.40 46.62
C LEU A 818 25.39 16.32 45.31
N VAL A 819 25.76 17.47 44.74
CA VAL A 819 26.44 17.55 43.42
C VAL A 819 27.63 18.51 43.59
N ASP A 820 28.80 18.11 43.12
CA ASP A 820 29.94 19.01 43.00
C ASP A 820 29.76 19.86 41.71
N PHE A 821 29.17 21.04 41.85
CA PHE A 821 28.91 21.96 40.75
C PHE A 821 30.18 22.39 40.01
N ALA A 822 31.29 22.54 40.71
CA ALA A 822 32.56 22.91 40.09
C ALA A 822 33.10 21.80 39.21
N ALA A 823 33.00 20.56 39.67
CA ALA A 823 33.40 19.37 38.90
C ALA A 823 32.46 19.18 37.70
N GLU A 824 31.15 19.40 37.87
CA GLU A 824 30.16 19.26 36.76
C GLU A 824 30.30 20.37 35.72
N GLN A 825 30.51 21.62 36.12
CA GLN A 825 30.84 22.70 35.21
C GLN A 825 32.09 22.39 34.38
N ALA A 826 33.17 21.92 35.05
CA ALA A 826 34.38 21.53 34.35
C ALA A 826 34.15 20.36 33.37
N ARG A 827 33.26 19.42 33.71
CA ARG A 827 32.87 18.30 32.86
C ARG A 827 32.15 18.83 31.61
N ILE A 828 31.16 19.70 31.78
CA ILE A 828 30.37 20.29 30.67
C ILE A 828 31.28 21.13 29.78
N GLU A 829 32.14 21.95 30.33
CA GLU A 829 33.09 22.78 29.57
C GLU A 829 34.08 21.92 28.75
N LYS A 830 34.52 20.80 29.33
CA LYS A 830 35.36 19.84 28.63
C LYS A 830 34.61 19.13 27.48
N GLU A 831 33.33 18.82 27.69
CA GLU A 831 32.48 18.19 26.66
C GLU A 831 32.15 19.21 25.55
N LEU A 832 31.81 20.46 25.89
CA LEU A 832 31.64 21.54 24.93
C LEU A 832 32.93 21.75 24.09
N GLY A 833 34.10 21.71 24.72
CA GLY A 833 35.37 21.80 24.02
C GLY A 833 35.66 20.66 23.05
N LYS A 834 35.10 19.46 23.29
CA LYS A 834 35.16 18.31 22.34
C LYS A 834 34.16 18.51 21.18
N LEU A 835 32.92 18.83 21.51
CA LEU A 835 31.87 19.06 20.52
C LEU A 835 32.22 20.23 19.60
N GLU A 836 32.82 21.27 20.08
CA GLU A 836 33.28 22.41 19.28
C GLU A 836 34.34 21.97 18.26
N LYS A 837 35.29 21.12 18.67
CA LYS A 837 36.29 20.54 17.73
C LYS A 837 35.61 19.69 16.65
N ASP A 838 34.62 18.92 17.03
CA ASP A 838 33.85 18.11 16.09
C ASP A 838 32.99 18.97 15.17
N ARG A 839 32.31 20.00 15.68
CA ARG A 839 31.59 21.00 14.91
C ARG A 839 32.47 21.65 13.84
N VAL A 840 33.62 22.18 14.23
CA VAL A 840 34.60 22.81 13.30
C VAL A 840 35.09 21.83 12.25
N LYS A 841 35.28 20.54 12.61
CA LYS A 841 35.67 19.49 11.66
C LYS A 841 34.60 19.22 10.60
N PHE A 842 33.33 19.09 11.02
CA PHE A 842 32.22 18.86 10.10
C PHE A 842 31.90 20.11 9.27
N ASP A 843 31.91 21.29 9.87
CA ASP A 843 31.78 22.57 9.17
C ASP A 843 32.81 22.75 8.06
N LYS A 844 34.09 22.50 8.38
CA LYS A 844 35.18 22.58 7.39
C LYS A 844 35.02 21.54 6.26
N LYS A 845 34.52 20.37 6.60
CA LYS A 845 34.24 19.28 5.62
C LYS A 845 33.09 19.67 4.68
N LEU A 846 31.99 20.17 5.24
CA LEU A 846 30.79 20.58 4.51
C LEU A 846 30.93 21.93 3.78
N SER A 847 31.93 22.73 4.16
CA SER A 847 32.29 23.97 3.44
C SER A 847 33.32 23.75 2.31
N ASN A 848 33.85 22.54 2.16
CA ASN A 848 34.86 22.24 1.13
C ASN A 848 34.19 21.90 -0.21
N PRO A 849 34.33 22.77 -1.25
CA PRO A 849 33.75 22.52 -2.58
C PRO A 849 34.21 21.22 -3.21
N GLY A 850 35.47 20.82 -2.96
CA GLY A 850 36.03 19.57 -3.48
C GLY A 850 35.46 18.32 -2.87
N PHE A 851 34.94 18.40 -1.62
CA PHE A 851 34.19 17.32 -0.97
C PHE A 851 32.75 17.28 -1.51
N LEU A 852 32.10 18.44 -1.57
CA LEU A 852 30.70 18.54 -2.02
C LEU A 852 30.50 18.07 -3.47
N SER A 853 31.51 18.25 -4.32
CA SER A 853 31.44 17.83 -5.73
C SER A 853 31.77 16.35 -5.98
N LYS A 854 32.38 15.65 -4.99
CA LYS A 854 32.86 14.26 -5.16
C LYS A 854 32.15 13.26 -4.24
N ALA A 855 31.55 13.72 -3.17
CA ALA A 855 30.87 12.85 -2.20
C ALA A 855 29.43 12.53 -2.66
N ALA A 856 28.99 11.29 -2.43
CA ALA A 856 27.60 10.91 -2.67
C ALA A 856 26.66 11.76 -1.82
N PRO A 857 25.47 12.16 -2.36
CA PRO A 857 24.48 12.99 -1.66
C PRO A 857 24.14 12.46 -0.26
N GLU A 858 24.02 11.15 -0.11
CA GLU A 858 23.71 10.48 1.16
C GLU A 858 24.77 10.70 2.24
N ILE A 859 26.03 10.80 1.83
CA ILE A 859 27.15 11.06 2.76
C ILE A 859 27.13 12.53 3.21
N ILE A 860 26.79 13.43 2.31
CA ILE A 860 26.65 14.85 2.61
C ILE A 860 25.50 15.07 3.60
N GLU A 861 24.35 14.45 3.35
CA GLU A 861 23.18 14.54 4.20
C GLU A 861 23.44 13.95 5.60
N LYS A 862 24.11 12.80 5.65
CA LYS A 862 24.54 12.18 6.92
C LYS A 862 25.48 13.04 7.72
N ASP A 863 26.41 13.75 7.07
CA ASP A 863 27.34 14.66 7.76
C ASP A 863 26.63 15.96 8.19
N ARG A 864 25.63 16.46 7.42
CA ARG A 864 24.77 17.56 7.84
C ARG A 864 23.93 17.21 9.07
N ALA A 865 23.31 16.04 9.08
CA ALA A 865 22.55 15.56 10.21
C ALA A 865 23.43 15.45 11.49
N LYS A 866 24.64 14.94 11.35
CA LYS A 866 25.60 14.92 12.47
C LYS A 866 26.01 16.30 12.96
N LEU A 867 26.21 17.24 12.05
CA LEU A 867 26.53 18.62 12.43
C LEU A 867 25.37 19.25 13.19
N ALA A 868 24.12 19.04 12.74
CA ALA A 868 22.92 19.51 13.42
C ALA A 868 22.80 18.94 14.85
N ASP A 869 23.01 17.62 15.02
CA ASP A 869 23.00 16.95 16.31
C ASP A 869 24.11 17.51 17.26
N ILE A 870 25.28 17.78 16.73
CA ILE A 870 26.38 18.39 17.50
C ILE A 870 25.98 19.80 17.97
N VAL A 871 25.41 20.63 17.09
CA VAL A 871 24.98 21.99 17.44
C VAL A 871 23.87 21.97 18.48
N GLU A 872 22.84 21.16 18.29
CA GLU A 872 21.74 20.97 19.26
C GLU A 872 22.27 20.55 20.64
N ARG A 873 23.22 19.60 20.66
CA ARG A 873 23.84 19.14 21.92
C ARG A 873 24.70 20.21 22.57
N MET A 874 25.40 21.04 21.77
CA MET A 874 26.18 22.20 22.29
C MET A 874 25.26 23.25 22.91
N ASP A 875 24.16 23.61 22.21
CA ASP A 875 23.19 24.58 22.70
C ASP A 875 22.60 24.14 24.03
N ARG A 876 22.22 22.87 24.14
CA ARG A 876 21.73 22.25 25.38
C ARG A 876 22.76 22.34 26.53
N LEU A 877 24.02 22.00 26.28
CA LEU A 877 25.07 22.05 27.28
C LEU A 877 25.43 23.47 27.67
N GLN A 878 25.33 24.46 26.74
CA GLN A 878 25.53 25.88 27.04
C GLN A 878 24.38 26.43 27.89
N ALA A 879 23.15 26.07 27.63
CA ALA A 879 22.01 26.42 28.46
C ALA A 879 22.18 25.85 29.89
N GLU A 880 22.60 24.58 29.96
CA GLU A 880 22.91 23.92 31.24
C GLU A 880 24.00 24.61 32.05
N LEU A 881 25.07 25.00 31.37
CA LEU A 881 26.16 25.76 32.00
C LEU A 881 25.71 27.14 32.48
N ALA A 882 24.78 27.78 31.76
CA ALA A 882 24.18 29.05 32.15
C ALA A 882 23.25 28.91 33.37
N GLU A 883 22.50 27.78 33.44
CA GLU A 883 21.66 27.47 34.62
C GLU A 883 22.47 27.24 35.91
N MET A 884 23.73 26.78 35.81
CA MET A 884 24.60 26.48 36.91
C MET A 884 25.38 27.70 37.43
N LYS A 885 25.42 28.77 36.67
CA LYS A 885 26.02 30.05 37.07
C LYS A 885 24.99 30.91 37.76
#